data_c058d96b89c467377b887c65487cc459
#
_entry.id   c058d96b89c467377b887c65487cc459
#
_cell.length_a   1.000
_cell.length_b   1.000
_cell.length_c   1.000
_cell.angle_alpha   90.00
_cell.angle_beta   90.00
_cell.angle_gamma   90.00
#
_symmetry.space_group_name_H-M   'P 1'
#
loop_
_entity.id
_entity.type
_entity.pdbx_description
1 polymer ?
#
loop_
_entity_poly.entity_id
_entity_poly.type
_entity_poly.pdbx_seq_one_letter_code
_entity_poly.pdbx_strand_id
1 'polypeptide(L)'
;MLVEYFKNETAKVAQSCLAEIKTLEDWKNHREKYRQQLFEMLSLSPLPEKTDLKAMVTGKVEHEAFTVEKLHFQSLPGLYVTANLYLPKELQKPAPTILYLSGHGPVISNGISYGNKVAYQHHGAWFARNGYICLILDTLQLGEILGLHHGTHREGMWWWNSRGYTPAGVEAWNSIRALDYLETRAEVDPKRLGATGRSGGGAYSWWIAALDERIKAAAPVAGITDLHNHVVDGVVEGHCDCMFTVNTYRWDYAQVAALVAPRPLLIVNTDNDTIFPLDGVMRTHDKVRHIYQLHRAATNLGVVIGPGPHKDTQDLQVPVFRWFNRHLKGEDPIIETAAVKFFQPEDLRVFNTLPDDSVNTNIHATFVPTAKRPSVPPDQQAWQQQRDTWLSLLREKSFAGWPSELPPLDLKQKFSVVRNGVRFQAYDFSSQPNVPLRLYLAHRESLKKPDRILLSVMDATGQSSSRSRTGKDATLAQGSSKENSPASGDRQGSFPAFEEWLAIMETAFPKELTEERMAIGASTNQSERVHSAQCFERFRASLQTNKTIMAFIAPRGIGLTTWNPDARKQVQIRRRFMLLGQTLASMRVWDTRRAVQAFREIKGMKDVPLWLQGQREAAINNLYAALFEPGIAGLELYQLPKSHETGPDYLNVLRVLDVPQAVAMAAERCSVRIQDTDEHGWDFAAAVETKLGWKESQFELSPLAGAK
;
A
#
# COMPACT_ATOMS: atom_id res chain seq x y z
N MET A 1 5.54 -15.29 -16.04
CA MET A 1 5.48 -13.80 -16.04
C MET A 1 5.60 -13.21 -14.65
N LEU A 2 4.60 -13.33 -13.75
CA LEU A 2 4.54 -12.63 -12.47
C LEU A 2 5.73 -12.91 -11.53
N VAL A 3 6.17 -14.16 -11.43
CA VAL A 3 7.33 -14.57 -10.61
C VAL A 3 8.60 -13.85 -11.06
N GLU A 4 8.90 -13.87 -12.35
CA GLU A 4 10.09 -13.20 -12.89
C GLU A 4 9.99 -11.67 -12.82
N TYR A 5 8.77 -11.13 -12.95
CA TYR A 5 8.51 -9.71 -12.71
C TYR A 5 8.90 -9.31 -11.27
N PHE A 6 8.39 -10.03 -10.27
CA PHE A 6 8.70 -9.73 -8.87
C PHE A 6 10.16 -9.93 -8.53
N LYS A 7 10.82 -10.99 -9.03
CA LYS A 7 12.26 -11.18 -8.85
C LYS A 7 13.06 -9.99 -9.39
N ASN A 8 12.77 -9.55 -10.61
CA ASN A 8 13.50 -8.46 -11.25
C ASN A 8 13.25 -7.11 -10.57
N GLU A 9 12.00 -6.78 -10.23
CA GLU A 9 11.71 -5.50 -9.54
C GLU A 9 12.31 -5.47 -8.14
N THR A 10 12.27 -6.60 -7.40
CA THR A 10 12.91 -6.71 -6.08
C THR A 10 14.44 -6.58 -6.20
N ALA A 11 15.05 -7.21 -7.19
CA ALA A 11 16.49 -7.10 -7.42
C ALA A 11 16.93 -5.66 -7.72
N LYS A 12 16.15 -4.89 -8.50
CA LYS A 12 16.41 -3.46 -8.75
C LYS A 12 16.40 -2.64 -7.45
N VAL A 13 15.39 -2.85 -6.59
CA VAL A 13 15.31 -2.17 -5.30
C VAL A 13 16.48 -2.57 -4.40
N ALA A 14 16.80 -3.86 -4.33
CA ALA A 14 17.93 -4.35 -3.55
C ALA A 14 19.28 -3.80 -4.04
N GLN A 15 19.47 -3.67 -5.35
CA GLN A 15 20.70 -3.11 -5.94
C GLN A 15 20.83 -1.60 -5.69
N SER A 16 19.73 -0.85 -5.74
CA SER A 16 19.74 0.60 -5.49
C SER A 16 19.85 0.94 -4.01
N CYS A 17 19.53 0.01 -3.10
CA CYS A 17 19.53 0.23 -1.66
C CYS A 17 20.92 0.63 -1.14
N LEU A 18 21.07 1.87 -0.70
CA LEU A 18 22.33 2.49 -0.20
C LEU A 18 23.48 2.47 -1.24
N ALA A 19 23.18 2.26 -2.51
CA ALA A 19 24.20 2.08 -3.55
C ALA A 19 25.02 3.35 -3.81
N GLU A 20 24.45 4.53 -3.59
CA GLU A 20 25.10 5.83 -3.72
C GLU A 20 26.03 6.20 -2.54
N ILE A 21 25.95 5.47 -1.43
CA ILE A 21 26.74 5.77 -0.22
C ILE A 21 28.06 5.02 -0.27
N LYS A 22 29.14 5.74 -0.57
CA LYS A 22 30.51 5.21 -0.64
C LYS A 22 31.40 5.76 0.47
N THR A 23 31.12 6.96 0.94
CA THR A 23 31.91 7.69 1.94
C THR A 23 31.03 8.16 3.10
N LEU A 24 31.65 8.54 4.21
CA LEU A 24 30.94 9.16 5.32
C LEU A 24 30.28 10.49 4.92
N GLU A 25 30.87 11.21 3.98
CA GLU A 25 30.31 12.47 3.49
C GLU A 25 29.05 12.23 2.66
N ASP A 26 29.03 11.20 1.80
CA ASP A 26 27.81 10.79 1.09
C ASP A 26 26.69 10.48 2.08
N TRP A 27 27.00 9.72 3.14
CA TRP A 27 26.03 9.40 4.18
C TRP A 27 25.46 10.64 4.87
N LYS A 28 26.32 11.57 5.30
CA LYS A 28 25.88 12.82 5.94
C LYS A 28 24.97 13.64 5.04
N ASN A 29 25.29 13.72 3.75
CA ASN A 29 24.50 14.46 2.76
C ASN A 29 23.15 13.82 2.46
N HIS A 30 23.01 12.49 2.59
CA HIS A 30 21.78 11.77 2.29
C HIS A 30 20.92 11.45 3.52
N ARG A 31 21.52 11.36 4.71
CA ARG A 31 20.85 10.88 5.93
C ARG A 31 19.56 11.63 6.27
N GLU A 32 19.61 12.98 6.22
CA GLU A 32 18.41 13.78 6.54
C GLU A 32 17.32 13.60 5.48
N LYS A 33 17.69 13.54 4.21
CA LYS A 33 16.75 13.21 3.12
C LYS A 33 16.08 11.85 3.35
N TYR A 34 16.86 10.82 3.69
CA TYR A 34 16.31 9.50 4.00
C TYR A 34 15.37 9.56 5.21
N ARG A 35 15.74 10.28 6.27
CA ARG A 35 14.89 10.43 7.43
C ARG A 35 13.55 11.09 7.08
N GLN A 36 13.54 12.15 6.27
CA GLN A 36 12.33 12.79 5.77
C GLN A 36 11.49 11.83 4.89
N GLN A 37 12.13 11.06 4.03
CA GLN A 37 11.46 10.04 3.24
C GLN A 37 10.80 8.97 4.12
N LEU A 38 11.45 8.54 5.21
CA LEU A 38 10.86 7.60 6.15
C LEU A 38 9.65 8.20 6.89
N PHE A 39 9.73 9.46 7.32
CA PHE A 39 8.56 10.15 7.87
C PHE A 39 7.39 10.16 6.88
N GLU A 40 7.64 10.46 5.63
CA GLU A 40 6.60 10.48 4.60
C GLU A 40 6.01 9.08 4.36
N MET A 41 6.85 8.04 4.23
CA MET A 41 6.42 6.67 4.03
C MET A 41 5.68 6.07 5.24
N LEU A 42 5.91 6.62 6.43
CA LEU A 42 5.18 6.30 7.66
C LEU A 42 3.97 7.23 7.89
N SER A 43 3.51 7.95 6.86
CA SER A 43 2.35 8.84 6.98
C SER A 43 2.54 10.02 7.95
N LEU A 44 3.78 10.38 8.28
CA LEU A 44 4.16 11.39 9.28
C LEU A 44 4.74 12.67 8.65
N SER A 45 4.38 12.97 7.41
CA SER A 45 4.76 14.22 6.74
C SER A 45 3.53 14.89 6.12
N PRO A 46 3.05 16.03 6.64
CA PRO A 46 3.60 16.71 7.82
C PRO A 46 3.41 15.90 9.11
N LEU A 47 4.29 16.15 10.08
CA LEU A 47 4.10 15.58 11.43
C LEU A 47 2.77 16.07 12.01
N PRO A 48 2.00 15.18 12.69
CA PRO A 48 0.84 15.62 13.44
C PRO A 48 1.22 16.66 14.52
N GLU A 49 0.30 17.54 14.84
CA GLU A 49 0.51 18.52 15.90
C GLU A 49 0.69 17.83 17.26
N LYS A 50 1.68 18.28 18.03
CA LYS A 50 1.89 17.82 19.41
C LYS A 50 0.89 18.51 20.35
N THR A 51 -0.22 17.83 20.60
CA THR A 51 -1.22 18.27 21.59
C THR A 51 -0.84 17.84 23.01
N ASP A 52 -1.54 18.36 24.02
CA ASP A 52 -1.40 17.87 25.40
C ASP A 52 -1.65 16.36 25.47
N LEU A 53 -0.75 15.64 26.12
CA LEU A 53 -0.81 14.20 26.29
C LEU A 53 -1.99 13.75 27.16
N LYS A 54 -2.54 14.60 28.02
CA LYS A 54 -3.57 14.25 29.02
C LYS A 54 -3.26 12.92 29.72
N ALA A 55 -1.99 12.77 30.08
CA ALA A 55 -1.49 11.53 30.68
C ALA A 55 -2.13 11.30 32.05
N MET A 56 -2.63 10.11 32.31
CA MET A 56 -3.30 9.73 33.53
C MET A 56 -2.84 8.37 34.02
N VAL A 57 -2.41 8.29 35.29
CA VAL A 57 -2.18 7.02 36.00
C VAL A 57 -3.51 6.60 36.61
N THR A 58 -4.07 5.49 36.15
CA THR A 58 -5.37 4.96 36.60
C THR A 58 -5.26 4.02 37.80
N GLY A 59 -4.06 3.54 38.12
CA GLY A 59 -3.81 2.67 39.25
C GLY A 59 -2.38 2.21 39.32
N LYS A 60 -2.04 1.54 40.42
CA LYS A 60 -0.69 0.95 40.65
C LYS A 60 -0.81 -0.49 41.09
N VAL A 61 0.18 -1.29 40.73
CA VAL A 61 0.35 -2.67 41.24
C VAL A 61 1.73 -2.76 41.86
N GLU A 62 1.77 -3.30 43.09
CA GLU A 62 2.99 -3.38 43.87
C GLU A 62 3.64 -4.77 43.79
N HIS A 63 4.97 -4.77 43.63
CA HIS A 63 5.84 -5.90 43.80
C HIS A 63 6.94 -5.53 44.83
N GLU A 64 7.58 -6.48 45.44
CA GLU A 64 8.62 -6.19 46.45
C GLU A 64 9.75 -5.29 45.93
N ALA A 65 10.19 -5.50 44.68
CA ALA A 65 11.32 -4.78 44.05
C ALA A 65 10.91 -3.61 43.13
N PHE A 66 9.65 -3.54 42.68
CA PHE A 66 9.21 -2.52 41.74
C PHE A 66 7.71 -2.22 41.88
N THR A 67 7.29 -1.11 41.29
CA THR A 67 5.87 -0.74 41.15
C THR A 67 5.52 -0.67 39.67
N VAL A 68 4.31 -1.07 39.30
CA VAL A 68 3.77 -0.88 37.94
C VAL A 68 2.68 0.18 37.97
N GLU A 69 2.89 1.31 37.30
CA GLU A 69 1.86 2.29 37.06
C GLU A 69 1.06 1.91 35.80
N LYS A 70 -0.26 1.78 35.94
CA LYS A 70 -1.20 1.59 34.83
C LYS A 70 -1.59 2.97 34.33
N LEU A 71 -1.29 3.28 33.08
CA LEU A 71 -1.50 4.62 32.57
C LEU A 71 -1.99 4.64 31.13
N HIS A 72 -2.59 5.73 30.76
CA HIS A 72 -2.85 6.08 29.37
C HIS A 72 -2.43 7.51 29.09
N PHE A 73 -2.20 7.81 27.83
CA PHE A 73 -2.09 9.17 27.33
C PHE A 73 -2.76 9.28 25.95
N GLN A 74 -3.01 10.49 25.48
CA GLN A 74 -3.53 10.75 24.15
C GLN A 74 -2.38 11.20 23.25
N SER A 75 -2.06 10.42 22.22
CA SER A 75 -1.05 10.80 21.22
C SER A 75 -1.56 11.87 20.25
N LEU A 76 -2.86 11.86 19.98
CA LEU A 76 -3.70 12.89 19.38
C LEU A 76 -5.01 12.97 20.18
N PRO A 77 -5.82 14.03 20.03
CA PRO A 77 -7.13 14.11 20.69
C PRO A 77 -7.98 12.87 20.39
N GLY A 78 -8.39 12.14 21.43
CA GLY A 78 -9.14 10.90 21.33
C GLY A 78 -8.35 9.66 20.89
N LEU A 79 -7.09 9.78 20.50
CA LEU A 79 -6.24 8.63 20.20
C LEU A 79 -5.49 8.18 21.45
N TYR A 80 -6.07 7.21 22.14
CA TYR A 80 -5.55 6.71 23.40
C TYR A 80 -4.46 5.65 23.21
N VAL A 81 -3.39 5.80 23.98
CA VAL A 81 -2.32 4.81 24.12
C VAL A 81 -2.31 4.32 25.56
N THR A 82 -2.60 3.06 25.77
CA THR A 82 -2.51 2.40 27.08
C THR A 82 -1.12 1.82 27.28
N ALA A 83 -0.61 1.91 28.52
CA ALA A 83 0.74 1.50 28.85
C ALA A 83 0.86 1.04 30.30
N ASN A 84 1.93 0.24 30.58
CA ASN A 84 2.37 -0.08 31.91
C ASN A 84 3.80 0.42 32.11
N LEU A 85 3.99 1.31 33.11
CA LEU A 85 5.30 1.85 33.48
C LEU A 85 5.83 1.10 34.71
N TYR A 86 6.91 0.36 34.54
CA TYR A 86 7.60 -0.37 35.57
C TYR A 86 8.70 0.49 36.17
N LEU A 87 8.64 0.74 37.48
CA LEU A 87 9.51 1.64 38.24
C LEU A 87 10.23 0.85 39.35
N PRO A 88 11.56 0.82 39.39
CA PRO A 88 12.28 0.31 40.55
C PRO A 88 11.89 1.01 41.82
N LYS A 89 11.75 0.32 42.97
CA LYS A 89 11.44 0.95 44.26
C LYS A 89 12.60 1.78 44.82
N GLU A 90 13.81 1.36 44.53
CA GLU A 90 15.03 2.03 45.02
C GLU A 90 15.69 2.81 43.89
N LEU A 91 15.18 4.04 43.61
CA LEU A 91 15.81 4.97 42.67
C LEU A 91 16.47 6.12 43.43
N GLN A 92 17.80 6.14 43.48
CA GLN A 92 18.55 7.23 44.11
C GLN A 92 18.81 8.43 43.17
N LYS A 93 18.66 8.24 41.85
CA LYS A 93 18.89 9.23 40.77
C LYS A 93 18.12 8.82 39.51
N PRO A 94 17.95 9.72 38.53
CA PRO A 94 17.31 9.37 37.25
C PRO A 94 17.94 8.14 36.59
N ALA A 95 17.09 7.21 36.16
CA ALA A 95 17.48 5.88 35.66
C ALA A 95 17.45 5.79 34.14
N PRO A 96 18.29 4.93 33.55
CA PRO A 96 18.14 4.56 32.15
C PRO A 96 16.77 3.94 31.90
N THR A 97 16.16 4.24 30.77
CA THR A 97 14.77 3.88 30.50
C THR A 97 14.63 3.14 29.20
N ILE A 98 13.82 2.09 29.19
CA ILE A 98 13.50 1.28 28.02
C ILE A 98 12.06 1.56 27.59
N LEU A 99 11.89 1.98 26.34
CA LEU A 99 10.62 1.94 25.65
C LEU A 99 10.47 0.55 25.04
N TYR A 100 9.56 -0.26 25.60
CA TYR A 100 9.27 -1.59 25.11
C TYR A 100 8.01 -1.56 24.24
N LEU A 101 8.14 -1.99 23.00
CA LEU A 101 7.09 -2.01 22.01
C LEU A 101 6.52 -3.43 21.88
N SER A 102 5.20 -3.54 22.10
CA SER A 102 4.53 -4.85 22.14
C SER A 102 4.39 -5.46 20.75
N GLY A 103 4.60 -6.76 20.64
CA GLY A 103 4.32 -7.54 19.44
C GLY A 103 2.85 -7.97 19.35
N HIS A 104 2.51 -8.79 18.34
CA HIS A 104 1.13 -9.22 18.08
C HIS A 104 0.74 -10.43 18.97
N GLY A 105 0.66 -10.20 20.25
CA GLY A 105 0.20 -11.18 21.25
C GLY A 105 -1.10 -10.71 21.91
N PRO A 106 -2.29 -10.89 21.30
CA PRO A 106 -3.54 -10.46 21.91
C PRO A 106 -3.79 -11.18 23.23
N VAL A 107 -4.26 -10.45 24.23
CA VAL A 107 -4.70 -11.02 25.52
C VAL A 107 -6.15 -10.62 25.72
N ILE A 108 -7.05 -11.52 25.34
CA ILE A 108 -8.50 -11.33 25.41
C ILE A 108 -9.11 -12.46 26.21
N SER A 109 -9.95 -12.13 27.19
CA SER A 109 -10.74 -13.08 27.96
C SER A 109 -12.16 -12.55 28.14
N ASN A 110 -13.16 -13.38 27.95
CA ASN A 110 -14.59 -13.03 28.10
C ASN A 110 -14.99 -11.75 27.31
N GLY A 111 -14.44 -11.57 26.10
CA GLY A 111 -14.70 -10.40 25.27
C GLY A 111 -14.00 -9.10 25.70
N ILE A 112 -13.19 -9.13 26.76
CA ILE A 112 -12.44 -8.01 27.26
C ILE A 112 -10.99 -8.10 26.77
N SER A 113 -10.47 -7.05 26.12
CA SER A 113 -9.06 -6.91 25.82
C SER A 113 -8.31 -6.32 26.99
N TYR A 114 -7.23 -6.98 27.41
CA TYR A 114 -6.31 -6.47 28.43
C TYR A 114 -5.12 -5.72 27.79
N GLY A 115 -5.11 -5.62 26.47
CA GLY A 115 -3.99 -5.09 25.72
C GLY A 115 -2.86 -6.09 25.56
N ASN A 116 -2.09 -5.93 24.49
CA ASN A 116 -0.95 -6.82 24.22
C ASN A 116 0.28 -6.53 25.11
N LYS A 117 0.35 -5.37 25.77
CA LYS A 117 1.38 -5.03 26.77
C LYS A 117 1.49 -6.05 27.90
N VAL A 118 0.37 -6.66 28.32
CA VAL A 118 0.37 -7.65 29.40
C VAL A 118 1.04 -8.98 29.00
N ALA A 119 1.11 -9.29 27.71
CA ALA A 119 1.84 -10.45 27.21
C ALA A 119 3.35 -10.32 27.45
N TYR A 120 3.87 -9.10 27.50
CA TYR A 120 5.29 -8.76 27.59
C TYR A 120 5.72 -8.25 28.99
N GLN A 121 4.87 -8.36 30.00
CA GLN A 121 5.14 -7.88 31.36
C GLN A 121 6.46 -8.38 31.96
N HIS A 122 6.91 -9.58 31.56
CA HIS A 122 8.16 -10.16 32.05
C HIS A 122 9.39 -9.33 31.67
N HIS A 123 9.40 -8.65 30.51
CA HIS A 123 10.46 -7.70 30.16
C HIS A 123 10.45 -6.47 31.07
N GLY A 124 9.29 -5.86 31.28
CA GLY A 124 9.15 -4.72 32.19
C GLY A 124 9.60 -5.03 33.61
N ALA A 125 9.18 -6.19 34.12
CA ALA A 125 9.58 -6.67 35.44
C ALA A 125 11.09 -6.94 35.53
N TRP A 126 11.70 -7.53 34.50
CA TRP A 126 13.15 -7.75 34.48
C TRP A 126 13.91 -6.42 34.46
N PHE A 127 13.54 -5.50 33.59
CA PHE A 127 14.18 -4.19 33.50
C PHE A 127 14.09 -3.41 34.81
N ALA A 128 12.91 -3.39 35.47
CA ALA A 128 12.75 -2.69 36.74
C ALA A 128 13.56 -3.32 37.86
N ARG A 129 13.60 -4.64 37.96
CA ARG A 129 14.43 -5.38 38.95
C ARG A 129 15.94 -5.16 38.75
N ASN A 130 16.32 -4.73 37.53
CA ASN A 130 17.72 -4.44 37.18
C ASN A 130 18.00 -2.94 37.07
N GLY A 131 17.20 -2.07 37.73
CA GLY A 131 17.46 -0.65 37.86
C GLY A 131 17.21 0.18 36.59
N TYR A 132 16.33 -0.28 35.70
CA TYR A 132 15.79 0.49 34.58
C TYR A 132 14.35 0.89 34.86
N ILE A 133 13.93 2.00 34.31
CA ILE A 133 12.51 2.26 34.10
C ILE A 133 12.11 1.56 32.78
N CYS A 134 10.93 0.96 32.71
CA CYS A 134 10.46 0.36 31.47
C CYS A 134 9.01 0.73 31.20
N LEU A 135 8.76 1.41 30.09
CA LEU A 135 7.42 1.70 29.60
C LEU A 135 7.04 0.72 28.50
N ILE A 136 6.04 -0.12 28.76
CA ILE A 136 5.48 -1.06 27.76
C ILE A 136 4.20 -0.47 27.20
N LEU A 137 4.17 -0.28 25.86
CA LEU A 137 3.01 0.25 25.16
C LEU A 137 2.12 -0.86 24.59
N ASP A 138 0.83 -0.63 24.62
CA ASP A 138 -0.09 -1.34 23.73
C ASP A 138 0.05 -0.83 22.30
N THR A 139 -0.20 -1.75 21.34
CA THR A 139 -0.34 -1.36 19.92
C THR A 139 -1.74 -0.87 19.61
N LEU A 140 -1.88 -0.08 18.54
CA LEU A 140 -3.17 0.41 18.05
C LEU A 140 -4.17 -0.74 17.80
N GLN A 141 -3.69 -1.84 17.22
CA GLN A 141 -4.56 -2.93 16.76
C GLN A 141 -4.95 -3.91 17.87
N LEU A 142 -4.12 -4.06 18.89
CA LEU A 142 -4.26 -5.10 19.92
C LEU A 142 -4.18 -4.53 21.34
N GLY A 143 -4.43 -3.24 21.51
CA GLY A 143 -4.53 -2.57 22.80
C GLY A 143 -5.82 -2.91 23.55
N GLU A 144 -6.05 -2.24 24.68
CA GLU A 144 -7.34 -2.36 25.39
C GLU A 144 -8.50 -1.81 24.54
N ILE A 145 -8.24 -0.81 23.69
CA ILE A 145 -9.13 -0.36 22.63
C ILE A 145 -8.64 -0.99 21.34
N LEU A 146 -9.42 -1.89 20.76
CA LEU A 146 -9.06 -2.61 19.56
C LEU A 146 -9.22 -1.72 18.32
N GLY A 147 -8.14 -1.40 17.63
CA GLY A 147 -8.16 -0.75 16.33
C GLY A 147 -8.22 -1.73 15.18
N LEU A 148 -8.23 -1.21 13.94
CA LEU A 148 -8.29 -2.03 12.75
C LEU A 148 -6.94 -2.69 12.43
N HIS A 149 -6.91 -4.02 12.36
CA HIS A 149 -5.67 -4.79 12.28
C HIS A 149 -5.25 -5.13 10.83
N HIS A 150 -6.20 -5.36 9.92
CA HIS A 150 -5.95 -5.87 8.58
C HIS A 150 -6.75 -5.10 7.51
N GLY A 151 -6.60 -3.80 7.42
CA GLY A 151 -7.41 -2.95 6.54
C GLY A 151 -7.32 -3.33 5.06
N THR A 152 -6.13 -3.38 4.46
CA THR A 152 -5.97 -3.80 3.06
C THR A 152 -6.15 -5.31 2.91
N HIS A 153 -5.64 -6.08 3.87
CA HIS A 153 -5.55 -7.54 3.80
C HIS A 153 -6.92 -8.25 3.90
N ARG A 154 -7.80 -7.79 4.81
CA ARG A 154 -9.08 -8.47 5.09
C ARG A 154 -10.29 -7.60 4.76
N GLU A 155 -10.19 -6.29 5.01
CA GLU A 155 -11.32 -5.37 4.90
C GLU A 155 -11.39 -4.70 3.51
N GLY A 156 -10.43 -4.99 2.62
CA GLY A 156 -10.41 -4.42 1.27
C GLY A 156 -10.21 -2.91 1.21
N MET A 157 -9.66 -2.30 2.25
CA MET A 157 -9.42 -0.85 2.36
C MET A 157 -8.20 -0.42 1.57
N TRP A 158 -8.16 -0.71 0.28
CA TRP A 158 -7.05 -0.33 -0.61
C TRP A 158 -6.88 1.18 -0.73
N TRP A 159 -7.91 1.97 -0.45
CA TRP A 159 -7.84 3.42 -0.38
C TRP A 159 -6.84 3.95 0.67
N TRP A 160 -6.38 3.11 1.61
CA TRP A 160 -5.26 3.44 2.48
C TRP A 160 -4.01 3.80 1.67
N ASN A 161 -3.73 3.06 0.60
CA ASN A 161 -2.65 3.39 -0.33
C ASN A 161 -2.86 4.75 -0.99
N SER A 162 -4.10 5.03 -1.43
CA SER A 162 -4.47 6.31 -2.05
C SER A 162 -4.30 7.49 -1.11
N ARG A 163 -4.63 7.30 0.17
CA ARG A 163 -4.44 8.31 1.22
C ARG A 163 -2.98 8.41 1.69
N GLY A 164 -2.14 7.44 1.39
CA GLY A 164 -0.79 7.34 1.93
C GLY A 164 -0.79 6.98 3.42
N TYR A 165 -1.78 6.20 3.87
CA TYR A 165 -1.93 5.77 5.25
C TYR A 165 -1.33 4.39 5.48
N THR A 166 -0.64 4.23 6.61
CA THR A 166 -0.23 2.94 7.17
C THR A 166 -0.40 2.95 8.69
N PRO A 167 -0.90 1.87 9.31
CA PRO A 167 -0.93 1.74 10.76
C PRO A 167 0.47 1.84 11.40
N ALA A 168 1.53 1.45 10.67
CA ALA A 168 2.92 1.63 11.12
C ALA A 168 3.26 3.09 11.46
N GLY A 169 2.66 4.05 10.75
CA GLY A 169 2.81 5.48 11.05
C GLY A 169 2.17 5.89 12.35
N VAL A 170 0.99 5.35 12.67
CA VAL A 170 0.33 5.60 13.96
C VAL A 170 1.16 5.02 15.11
N GLU A 171 1.72 3.81 14.93
CA GLU A 171 2.62 3.19 15.94
C GLU A 171 3.90 4.00 16.15
N ALA A 172 4.49 4.52 15.07
CA ALA A 172 5.66 5.37 15.16
C ALA A 172 5.32 6.71 15.88
N TRP A 173 4.16 7.30 15.59
CA TRP A 173 3.68 8.49 16.28
C TRP A 173 3.41 8.25 17.76
N ASN A 174 2.70 7.17 18.10
CA ASN A 174 2.47 6.77 19.49
C ASN A 174 3.80 6.60 20.24
N SER A 175 4.81 6.03 19.60
CA SER A 175 6.15 5.87 20.17
C SER A 175 6.87 7.20 20.40
N ILE A 176 6.76 8.16 19.46
CA ILE A 176 7.30 9.53 19.62
C ILE A 176 6.64 10.20 20.82
N ARG A 177 5.31 10.11 20.94
CA ARG A 177 4.55 10.71 22.05
C ARG A 177 4.82 10.00 23.38
N ALA A 178 5.12 8.72 23.38
CA ALA A 178 5.58 7.99 24.55
C ALA A 178 6.94 8.52 25.06
N LEU A 179 7.86 8.85 24.15
CA LEU A 179 9.12 9.51 24.52
C LEU A 179 8.88 10.90 25.08
N ASP A 180 7.92 11.67 24.52
CA ASP A 180 7.52 12.96 25.07
C ASP A 180 6.98 12.80 26.51
N TYR A 181 6.18 11.76 26.78
CA TYR A 181 5.72 11.43 28.14
C TYR A 181 6.88 11.08 29.07
N LEU A 182 7.80 10.24 28.63
CA LEU A 182 8.94 9.84 29.47
C LEU A 182 9.82 11.04 29.85
N GLU A 183 9.97 12.03 28.99
CA GLU A 183 10.73 13.26 29.30
C GLU A 183 10.03 14.15 30.36
N THR A 184 8.74 13.96 30.62
CA THR A 184 8.04 14.67 31.72
C THR A 184 8.30 14.06 33.11
N ARG A 185 8.88 12.85 33.14
CA ARG A 185 9.09 12.10 34.38
C ARG A 185 10.47 12.40 34.98
N ALA A 186 10.50 12.88 36.21
CA ALA A 186 11.72 13.24 36.90
C ALA A 186 12.65 12.05 37.18
N GLU A 187 12.11 10.84 37.23
CA GLU A 187 12.84 9.58 37.43
C GLU A 187 13.60 9.11 36.18
N VAL A 188 13.24 9.61 35.00
CA VAL A 188 13.81 9.21 33.71
C VAL A 188 15.06 10.02 33.39
N ASP A 189 16.12 9.33 32.97
CA ASP A 189 17.30 9.99 32.38
C ASP A 189 17.12 10.09 30.86
N PRO A 190 16.83 11.28 30.30
CA PRO A 190 16.59 11.46 28.88
C PRO A 190 17.81 11.23 28.00
N LYS A 191 18.99 11.12 28.59
CA LYS A 191 20.25 10.81 27.88
C LYS A 191 20.52 9.30 27.77
N ARG A 192 19.72 8.46 28.41
CA ARG A 192 19.89 7.01 28.47
C ARG A 192 18.59 6.27 28.14
N LEU A 193 17.98 6.63 26.98
CA LEU A 193 16.77 5.99 26.47
C LEU A 193 17.12 4.87 25.50
N GLY A 194 16.53 3.68 25.69
CA GLY A 194 16.63 2.53 24.79
C GLY A 194 15.28 2.14 24.19
N ALA A 195 15.28 1.45 23.07
CA ALA A 195 14.07 0.88 22.45
C ALA A 195 14.28 -0.59 22.10
N THR A 196 13.28 -1.42 22.44
CA THR A 196 13.24 -2.83 22.07
C THR A 196 11.80 -3.29 21.97
N GLY A 197 11.61 -4.43 21.37
CA GLY A 197 10.32 -5.09 21.24
C GLY A 197 10.48 -6.31 20.33
N ARG A 198 9.48 -7.16 20.30
CA ARG A 198 9.53 -8.43 19.57
C ARG A 198 8.46 -8.47 18.49
N SER A 199 8.77 -9.10 17.32
CA SER A 199 7.82 -9.29 16.21
C SER A 199 7.31 -7.95 15.69
N GLY A 200 6.00 -7.65 15.73
CA GLY A 200 5.47 -6.30 15.46
C GLY A 200 6.18 -5.23 16.27
N GLY A 201 6.40 -5.47 17.56
CA GLY A 201 7.17 -4.57 18.41
C GLY A 201 8.64 -4.41 17.98
N GLY A 202 9.22 -5.46 17.39
CA GLY A 202 10.51 -5.39 16.72
C GLY A 202 10.50 -4.40 15.56
N ALA A 203 9.48 -4.46 14.69
CA ALA A 203 9.31 -3.49 13.61
C ALA A 203 9.16 -2.05 14.12
N TYR A 204 8.34 -1.84 15.16
CA TYR A 204 8.15 -0.51 15.75
C TYR A 204 9.42 0.01 16.41
N SER A 205 10.26 -0.89 16.97
CA SER A 205 11.60 -0.55 17.48
C SER A 205 12.52 -0.03 16.37
N TRP A 206 12.44 -0.61 15.16
CA TRP A 206 13.15 -0.10 13.99
C TRP A 206 12.69 1.32 13.63
N TRP A 207 11.35 1.54 13.56
CA TRP A 207 10.82 2.85 13.19
C TRP A 207 11.24 3.92 14.17
N ILE A 208 11.04 3.72 15.47
CA ILE A 208 11.35 4.75 16.46
C ILE A 208 12.86 5.01 16.58
N ALA A 209 13.69 3.98 16.48
CA ALA A 209 15.14 4.14 16.49
C ALA A 209 15.66 4.90 15.26
N ALA A 210 15.05 4.70 14.10
CA ALA A 210 15.40 5.41 12.87
C ALA A 210 14.94 6.88 12.87
N LEU A 211 13.76 7.16 13.44
CA LEU A 211 13.13 8.48 13.40
C LEU A 211 13.57 9.41 14.52
N ASP A 212 13.80 8.88 15.74
CA ASP A 212 13.99 9.69 16.94
C ASP A 212 15.37 9.48 17.59
N GLU A 213 16.18 10.53 17.60
CA GLU A 213 17.55 10.49 18.12
C GLU A 213 17.62 10.46 19.67
N ARG A 214 16.48 10.61 20.36
CA ARG A 214 16.41 10.38 21.80
C ARG A 214 16.71 8.92 22.16
N ILE A 215 16.40 7.98 21.27
CA ILE A 215 16.80 6.58 21.43
C ILE A 215 18.32 6.48 21.26
N LYS A 216 19.02 6.11 22.33
CA LYS A 216 20.49 6.01 22.38
C LYS A 216 21.01 4.62 22.07
N ALA A 217 20.21 3.58 22.31
CA ALA A 217 20.50 2.20 21.95
C ALA A 217 19.21 1.48 21.54
N ALA A 218 19.28 0.61 20.54
CA ALA A 218 18.14 -0.17 20.09
C ALA A 218 18.50 -1.67 19.98
N ALA A 219 17.52 -2.52 20.28
CA ALA A 219 17.63 -3.95 20.15
C ALA A 219 16.31 -4.56 19.63
N PRO A 220 15.95 -4.35 18.34
CA PRO A 220 14.76 -4.97 17.76
C PRO A 220 14.92 -6.48 17.66
N VAL A 221 13.93 -7.22 18.20
CA VAL A 221 13.90 -8.69 18.23
C VAL A 221 12.90 -9.18 17.19
N ALA A 222 13.39 -9.78 16.10
CA ALA A 222 12.67 -10.01 14.87
C ALA A 222 11.99 -8.70 14.39
N GLY A 223 11.16 -8.71 13.39
CA GLY A 223 10.42 -7.51 12.98
C GLY A 223 10.88 -6.90 11.66
N ILE A 224 12.03 -7.31 11.16
CA ILE A 224 12.53 -6.91 9.83
C ILE A 224 13.19 -8.11 9.13
N THR A 225 12.93 -8.23 7.82
CA THR A 225 13.70 -8.99 6.85
C THR A 225 13.76 -8.15 5.58
N ASP A 226 14.36 -8.62 4.49
CA ASP A 226 14.42 -7.81 3.27
C ASP A 226 13.21 -7.98 2.33
N LEU A 227 13.13 -7.15 1.29
CA LEU A 227 12.06 -7.24 0.31
C LEU A 227 12.12 -8.54 -0.50
N HIS A 228 13.27 -9.21 -0.63
CA HIS A 228 13.34 -10.51 -1.30
C HIS A 228 12.45 -11.53 -0.59
N ASN A 229 12.59 -11.66 0.72
CA ASN A 229 11.74 -12.58 1.48
C ASN A 229 10.26 -12.15 1.42
N HIS A 230 9.97 -10.87 1.57
CA HIS A 230 8.57 -10.41 1.54
C HIS A 230 7.90 -10.63 0.19
N VAL A 231 8.57 -10.29 -0.91
CA VAL A 231 7.96 -10.24 -2.25
C VAL A 231 8.19 -11.55 -3.01
N VAL A 232 9.43 -12.05 -3.07
CA VAL A 232 9.78 -13.23 -3.88
C VAL A 232 9.37 -14.51 -3.15
N ASP A 233 9.78 -14.64 -1.88
CA ASP A 233 9.47 -15.83 -1.08
C ASP A 233 8.05 -15.81 -0.49
N GLY A 234 7.36 -14.66 -0.57
CA GLY A 234 5.96 -14.53 -0.20
C GLY A 234 5.69 -14.38 1.29
N VAL A 235 6.67 -14.04 2.08
CA VAL A 235 6.55 -13.87 3.54
C VAL A 235 5.54 -12.76 3.92
N VAL A 236 5.26 -11.82 3.02
CA VAL A 236 4.19 -10.82 3.18
C VAL A 236 2.85 -11.45 3.57
N GLU A 237 2.57 -12.69 3.16
CA GLU A 237 1.31 -13.39 3.45
C GLU A 237 1.11 -13.66 4.95
N GLY A 238 2.18 -13.71 5.74
CA GLY A 238 2.16 -13.89 7.20
C GLY A 238 2.10 -12.60 8.02
N HIS A 239 2.10 -11.42 7.37
CA HIS A 239 2.18 -10.14 8.07
C HIS A 239 0.87 -9.33 7.97
N CYS A 240 0.61 -8.50 9.00
CA CYS A 240 -0.44 -7.49 8.97
C CYS A 240 0.05 -6.19 8.30
N ASP A 241 -0.88 -5.26 8.06
CA ASP A 241 -0.56 -4.00 7.38
C ASP A 241 0.34 -3.07 8.20
N CYS A 242 0.33 -3.20 9.53
CA CYS A 242 1.15 -2.40 10.45
C CYS A 242 2.66 -2.70 10.38
N MET A 243 3.07 -3.71 9.62
CA MET A 243 4.48 -4.06 9.41
C MET A 243 5.13 -3.30 8.24
N PHE A 244 4.35 -2.53 7.48
CA PHE A 244 4.79 -1.97 6.21
C PHE A 244 4.59 -0.46 6.15
N THR A 245 5.54 0.19 5.47
CA THR A 245 5.42 1.59 5.06
C THR A 245 4.69 1.71 3.73
N VAL A 246 4.19 2.90 3.41
CA VAL A 246 3.80 3.27 2.04
C VAL A 246 5.08 3.51 1.24
N ASN A 247 5.60 2.47 0.59
CA ASN A 247 6.97 2.45 0.05
C ASN A 247 7.16 3.33 -1.21
N THR A 248 6.80 4.59 -1.12
CA THR A 248 6.84 5.59 -2.20
C THR A 248 8.21 5.69 -2.86
N TYR A 249 9.28 5.57 -2.06
CA TYR A 249 10.66 5.77 -2.51
C TYR A 249 11.37 4.47 -2.89
N ARG A 250 10.65 3.34 -2.88
CA ARG A 250 11.16 2.03 -3.27
C ARG A 250 12.38 1.61 -2.45
N TRP A 251 12.26 1.71 -1.14
CA TRP A 251 13.27 1.30 -0.19
C TRP A 251 13.25 -0.21 0.07
N ASP A 252 14.43 -0.74 0.39
CA ASP A 252 14.56 -1.97 1.16
C ASP A 252 14.77 -1.63 2.65
N TYR A 253 14.61 -2.59 3.54
CA TYR A 253 14.66 -2.35 4.98
C TYR A 253 16.05 -1.94 5.51
N ALA A 254 17.11 -2.22 4.79
CA ALA A 254 18.47 -1.79 5.17
C ALA A 254 18.61 -0.26 5.27
N GLN A 255 17.83 0.52 4.50
CA GLN A 255 17.84 1.99 4.63
C GLN A 255 17.27 2.44 5.97
N VAL A 256 16.23 1.76 6.49
CA VAL A 256 15.67 2.05 7.82
C VAL A 256 16.72 1.76 8.90
N ALA A 257 17.34 0.58 8.84
CA ALA A 257 18.36 0.17 9.79
C ALA A 257 19.58 1.09 9.77
N ALA A 258 19.99 1.58 8.59
CA ALA A 258 21.12 2.50 8.43
C ALA A 258 20.90 3.85 9.15
N LEU A 259 19.66 4.34 9.25
CA LEU A 259 19.35 5.60 9.94
C LEU A 259 19.62 5.55 11.45
N VAL A 260 19.77 4.37 12.04
CA VAL A 260 20.15 4.22 13.46
C VAL A 260 21.65 4.56 13.65
N ALA A 261 22.50 4.31 12.66
CA ALA A 261 23.93 4.56 12.73
C ALA A 261 24.26 6.02 13.08
N PRO A 262 25.30 6.29 13.90
CA PRO A 262 26.24 5.33 14.50
C PRO A 262 25.84 4.82 15.89
N ARG A 263 24.58 5.04 16.33
CA ARG A 263 24.07 4.63 17.64
C ARG A 263 24.04 3.10 17.76
N PRO A 264 24.21 2.54 18.98
CA PRO A 264 24.19 1.12 19.21
C PRO A 264 22.90 0.45 18.72
N LEU A 265 23.07 -0.57 17.85
CA LEU A 265 22.00 -1.36 17.26
C LEU A 265 22.32 -2.84 17.33
N LEU A 266 21.49 -3.63 18.01
CA LEU A 266 21.56 -5.08 18.06
C LEU A 266 20.42 -5.67 17.23
N ILE A 267 20.74 -6.33 16.13
CA ILE A 267 19.78 -7.10 15.34
C ILE A 267 19.64 -8.48 15.97
N VAL A 268 18.42 -8.85 16.37
CA VAL A 268 18.15 -10.12 17.06
C VAL A 268 17.12 -10.92 16.29
N ASN A 269 17.42 -12.19 16.01
CA ASN A 269 16.49 -13.09 15.31
C ASN A 269 16.74 -14.55 15.72
N THR A 270 15.92 -15.47 15.19
CA THR A 270 16.14 -16.92 15.32
C THR A 270 16.49 -17.54 13.96
N ASP A 271 17.13 -18.71 13.99
CA ASP A 271 17.62 -19.42 12.78
C ASP A 271 16.50 -20.13 11.98
N ASN A 272 15.34 -20.37 12.59
CA ASN A 272 14.19 -21.02 11.96
C ASN A 272 12.92 -20.13 12.02
N ASP A 273 13.10 -18.82 11.91
CA ASP A 273 11.99 -17.86 11.84
C ASP A 273 11.39 -17.85 10.43
N THR A 274 10.17 -18.36 10.28
CA THR A 274 9.47 -18.40 8.99
C THR A 274 8.78 -17.09 8.63
N ILE A 275 8.68 -16.16 9.59
CA ILE A 275 8.08 -14.83 9.42
C ILE A 275 9.15 -13.80 9.06
N PHE A 276 10.34 -13.92 9.62
CA PHE A 276 11.51 -13.10 9.32
C PHE A 276 12.71 -14.01 8.99
N PRO A 277 12.76 -14.57 7.77
CA PRO A 277 13.80 -15.54 7.40
C PRO A 277 15.21 -14.99 7.57
N LEU A 278 16.07 -15.83 8.11
CA LEU A 278 17.43 -15.49 8.51
C LEU A 278 18.27 -14.90 7.38
N ASP A 279 18.14 -15.43 6.19
CA ASP A 279 18.94 -14.98 5.03
C ASP A 279 18.66 -13.51 4.67
N GLY A 280 17.41 -13.04 4.73
CA GLY A 280 17.06 -11.64 4.52
C GLY A 280 17.49 -10.73 5.67
N VAL A 281 17.43 -11.23 6.92
CA VAL A 281 18.00 -10.53 8.09
C VAL A 281 19.49 -10.32 7.92
N MET A 282 20.23 -11.33 7.49
CA MET A 282 21.68 -11.24 7.28
C MET A 282 22.04 -10.33 6.10
N ARG A 283 21.28 -10.38 4.99
CA ARG A 283 21.48 -9.43 3.89
C ARG A 283 21.26 -7.97 4.34
N THR A 284 20.26 -7.73 5.20
CA THR A 284 20.03 -6.41 5.82
C THR A 284 21.22 -5.99 6.69
N HIS A 285 21.68 -6.87 7.61
CA HIS A 285 22.84 -6.60 8.45
C HIS A 285 24.09 -6.24 7.63
N ASP A 286 24.39 -7.01 6.57
CA ASP A 286 25.60 -6.81 5.78
C ASP A 286 25.62 -5.45 5.05
N LYS A 287 24.46 -4.99 4.56
CA LYS A 287 24.35 -3.64 3.98
C LYS A 287 24.55 -2.54 5.02
N VAL A 288 23.95 -2.69 6.20
CA VAL A 288 24.04 -1.71 7.29
C VAL A 288 25.46 -1.65 7.87
N ARG A 289 26.16 -2.78 7.93
CA ARG A 289 27.55 -2.86 8.42
C ARG A 289 28.49 -1.88 7.71
N HIS A 290 28.30 -1.66 6.39
CA HIS A 290 29.08 -0.68 5.65
C HIS A 290 28.90 0.73 6.23
N ILE A 291 27.69 1.16 6.57
CA ILE A 291 27.42 2.49 7.15
C ILE A 291 28.10 2.64 8.51
N TYR A 292 28.05 1.63 9.37
CA TYR A 292 28.75 1.65 10.66
C TYR A 292 30.29 1.69 10.49
N GLN A 293 30.83 1.02 9.49
CA GLN A 293 32.27 1.09 9.16
C GLN A 293 32.69 2.52 8.71
N LEU A 294 31.88 3.20 7.89
CA LEU A 294 32.12 4.60 7.52
C LEU A 294 32.21 5.52 8.74
N HIS A 295 31.40 5.26 9.76
CA HIS A 295 31.43 5.98 11.03
C HIS A 295 32.56 5.55 11.98
N ARG A 296 33.36 4.52 11.64
CA ARG A 296 34.31 3.86 12.55
C ARG A 296 33.66 3.35 13.86
N ALA A 297 32.39 2.96 13.76
CA ALA A 297 31.55 2.52 14.88
C ALA A 297 31.10 1.05 14.73
N ALA A 298 31.91 0.21 14.13
CA ALA A 298 31.58 -1.19 13.84
C ALA A 298 31.15 -1.99 15.10
N THR A 299 31.70 -1.64 16.28
CA THR A 299 31.32 -2.27 17.55
C THR A 299 29.93 -1.88 18.05
N ASN A 300 29.32 -0.84 17.48
CA ASN A 300 27.97 -0.42 17.80
C ASN A 300 26.91 -1.15 16.96
N LEU A 301 27.30 -2.03 16.04
CA LEU A 301 26.41 -2.92 15.34
C LEU A 301 26.65 -4.36 15.77
N GLY A 302 25.63 -4.99 16.35
CA GLY A 302 25.64 -6.39 16.73
C GLY A 302 24.55 -7.18 16.01
N VAL A 303 24.77 -8.50 15.91
CA VAL A 303 23.76 -9.46 15.46
C VAL A 303 23.78 -10.67 16.39
N VAL A 304 22.60 -11.13 16.79
CA VAL A 304 22.39 -12.33 17.58
C VAL A 304 21.35 -13.21 16.91
N ILE A 305 21.73 -14.46 16.67
CA ILE A 305 20.83 -15.49 16.13
C ILE A 305 20.70 -16.59 17.16
N GLY A 306 19.51 -16.68 17.74
CA GLY A 306 19.16 -17.76 18.66
C GLY A 306 18.60 -18.98 17.93
N PRO A 307 18.55 -20.16 18.58
CA PRO A 307 17.99 -21.36 17.96
C PRO A 307 16.46 -21.37 17.96
N GLY A 308 15.85 -21.95 16.92
CA GLY A 308 14.44 -22.31 16.87
C GLY A 308 13.53 -21.33 16.13
N PRO A 309 12.20 -21.54 16.25
CA PRO A 309 11.21 -20.77 15.51
C PRO A 309 10.99 -19.38 16.11
N HIS A 310 10.07 -18.59 15.50
CA HIS A 310 9.66 -17.28 15.97
C HIS A 310 9.11 -17.28 17.40
N LYS A 311 10.00 -17.26 18.41
CA LYS A 311 9.67 -17.31 19.85
C LYS A 311 10.52 -16.33 20.65
N ASP A 312 9.97 -15.86 21.77
CA ASP A 312 10.68 -15.05 22.76
C ASP A 312 11.34 -15.98 23.78
N THR A 313 12.64 -16.22 23.61
CA THR A 313 13.42 -17.16 24.44
C THR A 313 14.54 -16.43 25.17
N GLN A 314 15.07 -17.07 26.22
CA GLN A 314 16.21 -16.52 26.95
C GLN A 314 17.46 -16.35 26.08
N ASP A 315 17.64 -17.19 25.05
CA ASP A 315 18.73 -17.03 24.08
C ASP A 315 18.72 -15.68 23.35
N LEU A 316 17.53 -15.06 23.23
CA LEU A 316 17.36 -13.72 22.66
C LEU A 316 17.35 -12.64 23.73
N GLN A 317 16.71 -12.90 24.90
CA GLN A 317 16.52 -11.92 25.96
C GLN A 317 17.86 -11.55 26.63
N VAL A 318 18.69 -12.54 26.98
CA VAL A 318 19.96 -12.32 27.66
C VAL A 318 20.93 -11.43 26.87
N PRO A 319 21.17 -11.65 25.58
CA PRO A 319 21.96 -10.73 24.77
C PRO A 319 21.39 -9.30 24.69
N VAL A 320 20.06 -9.16 24.62
CA VAL A 320 19.38 -7.84 24.63
C VAL A 320 19.63 -7.11 25.96
N PHE A 321 19.50 -7.79 27.09
CA PHE A 321 19.75 -7.23 28.41
C PHE A 321 21.22 -6.78 28.57
N ARG A 322 22.18 -7.60 28.15
CA ARG A 322 23.60 -7.23 28.14
C ARG A 322 23.89 -6.06 27.23
N TRP A 323 23.22 -5.98 26.06
CA TRP A 323 23.37 -4.86 25.13
C TRP A 323 23.01 -3.53 25.79
N PHE A 324 21.86 -3.48 26.48
CA PHE A 324 21.45 -2.26 27.19
C PHE A 324 22.34 -1.97 28.38
N ASN A 325 22.76 -2.96 29.18
CA ASN A 325 23.71 -2.75 30.26
C ASN A 325 24.99 -2.10 29.75
N ARG A 326 25.55 -2.60 28.67
CA ARG A 326 26.78 -2.07 28.07
C ARG A 326 26.62 -0.64 27.57
N HIS A 327 25.54 -0.36 26.82
CA HIS A 327 25.39 0.90 26.10
C HIS A 327 24.65 2.00 26.88
N LEU A 328 23.81 1.66 27.85
CA LEU A 328 23.08 2.65 28.67
C LEU A 328 23.62 2.81 30.08
N LYS A 329 24.33 1.80 30.61
CA LYS A 329 24.94 1.87 31.94
C LYS A 329 26.45 1.86 31.92
N GLY A 330 27.09 1.40 30.85
CA GLY A 330 28.54 1.19 30.79
C GLY A 330 29.00 -0.03 31.56
N GLU A 331 28.14 -1.01 31.77
CA GLU A 331 28.33 -2.20 32.57
C GLU A 331 28.13 -3.48 31.74
N ASP A 332 28.75 -4.60 32.14
CA ASP A 332 28.51 -5.89 31.48
C ASP A 332 28.43 -7.02 32.57
N PRO A 333 27.46 -6.93 33.49
CA PRO A 333 27.29 -7.94 34.51
C PRO A 333 26.76 -9.24 33.91
N ILE A 334 26.96 -10.34 34.70
CA ILE A 334 26.27 -11.60 34.41
C ILE A 334 24.76 -11.41 34.61
N ILE A 335 23.97 -11.98 33.75
CA ILE A 335 22.51 -11.97 33.87
C ILE A 335 22.11 -13.17 34.76
N GLU A 336 21.83 -12.90 36.02
CA GLU A 336 21.58 -13.96 37.04
C GLU A 336 20.11 -14.37 37.10
N THR A 337 19.20 -13.53 36.59
CA THR A 337 17.76 -13.77 36.72
C THR A 337 17.05 -13.76 35.36
N ALA A 338 16.14 -14.71 35.17
CA ALA A 338 15.27 -14.74 34.00
C ALA A 338 14.17 -13.69 34.05
N ALA A 339 13.70 -13.29 32.90
CA ALA A 339 12.49 -12.50 32.77
C ALA A 339 11.26 -13.40 33.00
N VAL A 340 10.45 -13.09 34.03
CA VAL A 340 9.24 -13.84 34.40
C VAL A 340 8.04 -12.94 34.61
N LYS A 341 6.86 -13.49 34.41
CA LYS A 341 5.58 -12.79 34.65
C LYS A 341 5.22 -12.91 36.14
N PHE A 342 4.71 -11.81 36.71
CA PHE A 342 4.34 -11.73 38.13
C PHE A 342 2.85 -11.48 38.33
N PHE A 343 2.14 -10.89 37.34
CA PHE A 343 0.77 -10.42 37.49
C PHE A 343 -0.18 -11.13 36.53
N GLN A 344 -1.45 -11.20 36.91
CA GLN A 344 -2.50 -11.62 36.01
C GLN A 344 -2.83 -10.46 35.04
N PRO A 345 -3.39 -10.73 33.86
CA PRO A 345 -3.78 -9.68 32.91
C PRO A 345 -4.68 -8.61 33.50
N GLU A 346 -5.60 -8.99 34.37
CA GLU A 346 -6.55 -8.12 35.08
C GLU A 346 -5.85 -7.07 35.94
N ASP A 347 -4.75 -7.45 36.59
CA ASP A 347 -3.98 -6.56 37.48
C ASP A 347 -3.37 -5.38 36.70
N LEU A 348 -3.02 -5.61 35.43
CA LEU A 348 -2.31 -4.67 34.58
C LEU A 348 -3.22 -3.86 33.63
N ARG A 349 -4.53 -4.11 33.67
CA ARG A 349 -5.53 -3.40 32.85
C ARG A 349 -5.63 -1.94 33.28
N VAL A 350 -5.64 -1.02 32.29
CA VAL A 350 -5.66 0.44 32.50
C VAL A 350 -7.09 0.96 32.65
N PHE A 351 -8.01 0.57 31.76
CA PHE A 351 -9.38 1.06 31.74
C PHE A 351 -10.35 0.10 32.42
N ASN A 352 -11.12 0.59 33.36
CA ASN A 352 -12.32 -0.10 33.83
C ASN A 352 -13.46 0.02 32.82
N THR A 353 -13.65 1.22 32.26
CA THR A 353 -14.60 1.53 31.18
C THR A 353 -13.83 2.25 30.09
N LEU A 354 -14.02 1.83 28.84
CA LEU A 354 -13.36 2.45 27.69
C LEU A 354 -13.89 3.88 27.49
N PRO A 355 -13.03 4.84 27.06
CA PRO A 355 -13.45 6.21 26.83
C PRO A 355 -14.35 6.32 25.59
N ASP A 356 -15.45 7.06 25.72
CA ASP A 356 -16.46 7.21 24.66
C ASP A 356 -15.98 8.09 23.48
N ASP A 357 -15.00 8.97 23.73
CA ASP A 357 -14.41 9.86 22.73
C ASP A 357 -13.24 9.23 21.96
N SER A 358 -13.00 7.92 22.10
CA SER A 358 -11.91 7.23 21.43
C SER A 358 -12.08 7.19 19.93
N VAL A 359 -11.02 7.57 19.21
CA VAL A 359 -10.92 7.46 17.74
C VAL A 359 -10.03 6.30 17.27
N ASN A 360 -9.55 5.45 18.18
CA ASN A 360 -8.62 4.37 17.87
C ASN A 360 -9.14 3.44 16.75
N THR A 361 -10.45 3.13 16.74
CA THR A 361 -11.08 2.21 15.77
C THR A 361 -11.17 2.79 14.36
N ASN A 362 -11.19 4.11 14.20
CA ASN A 362 -11.37 4.80 12.94
C ASN A 362 -10.30 5.85 12.62
N ILE A 363 -9.19 5.85 13.36
CA ILE A 363 -8.08 6.80 13.13
C ILE A 363 -7.55 6.80 11.69
N HIS A 364 -7.63 5.67 10.99
CA HIS A 364 -7.25 5.54 9.60
C HIS A 364 -8.01 6.49 8.66
N ALA A 365 -9.19 6.97 9.06
CA ALA A 365 -9.97 7.91 8.26
C ALA A 365 -9.49 9.37 8.37
N THR A 366 -8.71 9.72 9.39
CA THR A 366 -8.34 11.11 9.68
C THR A 366 -6.85 11.34 9.91
N PHE A 367 -6.06 10.31 10.18
CA PHE A 367 -4.64 10.43 10.52
C PHE A 367 -3.82 11.12 9.43
N VAL A 368 -4.10 10.81 8.17
CA VAL A 368 -3.46 11.46 7.02
C VAL A 368 -4.45 12.41 6.38
N PRO A 369 -4.18 13.73 6.36
CA PRO A 369 -5.04 14.67 5.67
C PRO A 369 -5.00 14.45 4.15
N THR A 370 -6.14 14.56 3.49
CA THR A 370 -6.25 14.60 2.04
C THR A 370 -5.93 15.99 1.50
N ALA A 371 -5.63 16.09 0.21
CA ALA A 371 -5.49 17.37 -0.45
C ALA A 371 -6.77 18.19 -0.31
N LYS A 372 -6.62 19.45 0.01
CA LYS A 372 -7.77 20.37 0.06
C LYS A 372 -8.37 20.50 -1.34
N ARG A 373 -9.70 20.57 -1.41
CA ARG A 373 -10.38 20.87 -2.66
C ARG A 373 -9.86 22.22 -3.19
N PRO A 374 -9.26 22.29 -4.38
CA PRO A 374 -8.70 23.54 -4.89
C PRO A 374 -9.80 24.49 -5.31
N SER A 375 -9.52 25.79 -5.22
CA SER A 375 -10.33 26.79 -5.89
C SER A 375 -10.14 26.72 -7.40
N VAL A 376 -11.14 27.16 -8.17
CA VAL A 376 -11.00 27.30 -9.62
C VAL A 376 -9.91 28.33 -9.91
N PRO A 377 -8.91 28.00 -10.74
CA PRO A 377 -7.83 28.91 -11.08
C PRO A 377 -8.34 30.20 -11.70
N PRO A 378 -7.77 31.37 -11.37
CA PRO A 378 -8.24 32.64 -11.87
C PRO A 378 -8.01 32.85 -13.39
N ASP A 379 -6.94 32.23 -13.91
CA ASP A 379 -6.51 32.37 -15.32
C ASP A 379 -5.71 31.14 -15.80
N GLN A 380 -5.34 31.14 -17.06
CA GLN A 380 -4.60 30.04 -17.71
C GLN A 380 -3.20 29.82 -17.11
N GLN A 381 -2.52 30.86 -16.67
CA GLN A 381 -1.18 30.75 -16.09
C GLN A 381 -1.25 30.02 -14.73
N ALA A 382 -2.16 30.41 -13.87
CA ALA A 382 -2.39 29.76 -12.59
C ALA A 382 -2.79 28.28 -12.76
N TRP A 383 -3.65 28.00 -13.76
CA TRP A 383 -4.01 26.63 -14.10
C TRP A 383 -2.81 25.80 -14.53
N GLN A 384 -1.99 26.31 -15.45
CA GLN A 384 -0.80 25.59 -15.93
C GLN A 384 0.17 25.29 -14.78
N GLN A 385 0.43 26.25 -13.91
CA GLN A 385 1.29 26.05 -12.75
C GLN A 385 0.74 24.98 -11.80
N GLN A 386 -0.55 25.00 -11.53
CA GLN A 386 -1.18 24.01 -10.65
C GLN A 386 -1.18 22.60 -11.28
N ARG A 387 -1.56 22.50 -12.56
CA ARG A 387 -1.52 21.25 -13.33
C ARG A 387 -0.11 20.64 -13.35
N ASP A 388 0.90 21.44 -13.66
CA ASP A 388 2.29 20.95 -13.75
C ASP A 388 2.81 20.50 -12.39
N THR A 389 2.41 21.19 -11.32
CA THR A 389 2.68 20.76 -9.94
C THR A 389 2.03 19.39 -9.66
N TRP A 390 0.77 19.22 -9.99
CA TRP A 390 0.07 17.94 -9.80
C TRP A 390 0.69 16.82 -10.63
N LEU A 391 1.03 17.06 -11.90
CA LEU A 391 1.69 16.06 -12.75
C LEU A 391 3.03 15.62 -12.18
N SER A 392 3.83 16.57 -11.68
CA SER A 392 5.11 16.27 -11.03
C SER A 392 4.92 15.44 -9.77
N LEU A 393 4.01 15.85 -8.89
CA LEU A 393 3.72 15.11 -7.65
C LEU A 393 3.14 13.71 -7.92
N LEU A 394 2.23 13.58 -8.88
CA LEU A 394 1.71 12.28 -9.30
C LEU A 394 2.84 11.38 -9.80
N ARG A 395 3.74 11.90 -10.64
CA ARG A 395 4.87 11.13 -11.17
C ARG A 395 5.81 10.68 -10.05
N GLU A 396 6.09 11.56 -9.10
CA GLU A 396 7.01 11.30 -7.98
C GLU A 396 6.39 10.42 -6.89
N LYS A 397 5.12 10.62 -6.53
CA LYS A 397 4.51 10.01 -5.34
C LYS A 397 3.56 8.84 -5.64
N SER A 398 2.85 8.89 -6.78
CA SER A 398 1.85 7.87 -7.13
C SER A 398 2.36 6.89 -8.18
N PHE A 399 3.20 7.35 -9.09
CA PHE A 399 3.71 6.58 -10.22
C PHE A 399 5.24 6.43 -10.23
N ALA A 400 5.90 6.60 -9.08
CA ALA A 400 7.34 6.40 -8.93
C ALA A 400 7.80 4.97 -9.31
N GLY A 401 6.91 4.00 -9.18
CA GLY A 401 7.15 2.60 -9.55
C GLY A 401 7.15 2.30 -11.04
N TRP A 402 6.82 3.26 -11.91
CA TRP A 402 6.93 3.09 -13.36
C TRP A 402 8.41 3.04 -13.80
N PRO A 403 8.74 2.32 -14.88
CA PRO A 403 10.08 2.37 -15.45
C PRO A 403 10.55 3.82 -15.70
N SER A 404 11.81 4.09 -15.38
CA SER A 404 12.43 5.42 -15.62
C SER A 404 12.68 5.66 -17.11
N GLU A 405 12.98 4.59 -17.84
CA GLU A 405 13.20 4.59 -19.29
C GLU A 405 12.11 3.78 -19.97
N LEU A 406 11.80 4.12 -21.21
CA LEU A 406 10.84 3.38 -22.03
C LEU A 406 11.53 2.10 -22.55
N PRO A 407 11.14 0.90 -22.09
CA PRO A 407 11.70 -0.34 -22.63
C PRO A 407 11.22 -0.54 -24.07
N PRO A 408 11.95 -1.32 -24.91
CA PRO A 408 11.51 -1.71 -26.26
C PRO A 408 10.12 -2.32 -26.23
N LEU A 409 9.33 -2.03 -27.26
CA LEU A 409 7.98 -2.62 -27.38
C LEU A 409 8.03 -4.05 -27.92
N ASP A 410 9.06 -4.40 -28.69
CA ASP A 410 9.18 -5.71 -29.35
C ASP A 410 7.91 -6.13 -30.09
N LEU A 411 7.26 -5.16 -30.75
CA LEU A 411 5.97 -5.32 -31.39
C LEU A 411 6.01 -6.35 -32.51
N LYS A 412 5.15 -7.37 -32.45
CA LYS A 412 5.06 -8.45 -33.42
C LYS A 412 3.61 -8.76 -33.77
N GLN A 413 3.29 -8.80 -35.08
CA GLN A 413 1.97 -9.26 -35.51
C GLN A 413 1.84 -10.78 -35.25
N LYS A 414 0.84 -11.15 -34.45
CA LYS A 414 0.54 -12.56 -34.11
C LYS A 414 -0.28 -13.22 -35.22
N PHE A 415 -1.35 -12.54 -35.66
CA PHE A 415 -2.19 -12.96 -36.76
C PHE A 415 -2.90 -11.79 -37.44
N SER A 416 -3.38 -12.04 -38.67
CA SER A 416 -4.30 -11.17 -39.41
C SER A 416 -5.20 -12.04 -40.27
N VAL A 417 -6.47 -12.12 -39.95
CA VAL A 417 -7.45 -12.97 -40.61
C VAL A 417 -8.70 -12.16 -40.99
N VAL A 418 -9.42 -12.65 -42.01
CA VAL A 418 -10.71 -12.08 -42.41
C VAL A 418 -11.78 -13.17 -42.36
N ARG A 419 -12.86 -12.91 -41.65
CA ARG A 419 -14.05 -13.74 -41.63
C ARG A 419 -15.30 -12.88 -41.52
N ASN A 420 -16.35 -13.27 -42.23
CA ASN A 420 -17.63 -12.55 -42.22
C ASN A 420 -17.50 -11.05 -42.52
N GLY A 421 -16.54 -10.64 -43.39
CA GLY A 421 -16.27 -9.25 -43.72
C GLY A 421 -15.59 -8.42 -42.60
N VAL A 422 -15.16 -9.07 -41.50
CA VAL A 422 -14.37 -8.48 -40.45
C VAL A 422 -12.91 -8.91 -40.56
N ARG A 423 -11.99 -7.97 -40.61
CA ARG A 423 -10.56 -8.18 -40.40
C ARG A 423 -10.27 -8.14 -38.90
N PHE A 424 -9.71 -9.24 -38.40
CA PHE A 424 -9.29 -9.38 -37.01
C PHE A 424 -7.78 -9.62 -36.97
N GLN A 425 -7.08 -8.81 -36.17
CA GLN A 425 -5.64 -8.79 -36.05
C GLN A 425 -5.23 -8.81 -34.59
N ALA A 426 -4.09 -9.41 -34.28
CA ALA A 426 -3.48 -9.30 -32.96
C ALA A 426 -1.99 -8.99 -33.10
N TYR A 427 -1.50 -8.23 -32.13
CA TYR A 427 -0.10 -7.84 -32.00
C TYR A 427 0.36 -8.10 -30.57
N ASP A 428 1.43 -8.88 -30.43
CA ASP A 428 2.12 -9.07 -29.15
C ASP A 428 3.12 -7.94 -28.97
N PHE A 429 3.20 -7.40 -27.74
CA PHE A 429 4.18 -6.37 -27.40
C PHE A 429 4.64 -6.51 -25.96
N SER A 430 5.79 -5.92 -25.62
CA SER A 430 6.34 -5.86 -24.27
C SER A 430 5.95 -4.56 -23.59
N SER A 431 5.14 -4.62 -22.54
CA SER A 431 4.85 -3.44 -21.71
C SER A 431 6.08 -3.02 -20.90
N GLN A 432 6.78 -4.00 -20.35
CA GLN A 432 8.10 -3.89 -19.72
C GLN A 432 8.73 -5.29 -19.64
N PRO A 433 10.00 -5.45 -19.25
CA PRO A 433 10.62 -6.76 -19.10
C PRO A 433 9.74 -7.72 -18.30
N ASN A 434 9.51 -8.92 -18.84
CA ASN A 434 8.64 -9.98 -18.32
C ASN A 434 7.13 -9.65 -18.25
N VAL A 435 6.66 -8.64 -18.97
CA VAL A 435 5.23 -8.33 -19.08
C VAL A 435 4.81 -8.27 -20.54
N PRO A 436 4.65 -9.43 -21.22
CA PRO A 436 4.10 -9.49 -22.57
C PRO A 436 2.60 -9.25 -22.52
N LEU A 437 2.09 -8.40 -23.40
CA LEU A 437 0.68 -8.10 -23.59
C LEU A 437 0.28 -8.27 -25.05
N ARG A 438 -1.02 -8.40 -25.29
CA ARG A 438 -1.58 -8.54 -26.65
C ARG A 438 -2.62 -7.47 -26.93
N LEU A 439 -2.49 -6.83 -28.08
CA LEU A 439 -3.38 -5.84 -28.63
C LEU A 439 -4.19 -6.45 -29.75
N TYR A 440 -5.52 -6.31 -29.72
CA TYR A 440 -6.42 -6.82 -30.75
C TYR A 440 -7.06 -5.68 -31.51
N LEU A 441 -7.22 -5.84 -32.83
CA LEU A 441 -7.87 -4.89 -33.71
C LEU A 441 -8.96 -5.58 -34.54
N ALA A 442 -10.13 -4.99 -34.60
CA ALA A 442 -11.23 -5.44 -35.45
C ALA A 442 -11.81 -4.28 -36.26
N HIS A 443 -11.95 -4.47 -37.56
CA HIS A 443 -12.58 -3.50 -38.46
C HIS A 443 -13.16 -4.21 -39.69
N ARG A 444 -14.04 -3.54 -40.42
CA ARG A 444 -14.51 -4.10 -41.72
C ARG A 444 -13.36 -4.26 -42.68
N GLU A 445 -13.39 -5.33 -43.48
CA GLU A 445 -12.30 -5.66 -44.42
C GLU A 445 -12.04 -4.53 -45.42
N SER A 446 -13.10 -3.88 -45.92
CA SER A 446 -13.02 -2.80 -46.89
C SER A 446 -12.52 -1.46 -46.40
N LEU A 447 -12.19 -1.32 -45.08
CA LEU A 447 -11.77 -0.06 -44.48
C LEU A 447 -10.35 0.31 -44.96
N LYS A 448 -10.25 1.35 -45.78
CA LYS A 448 -8.96 1.88 -46.27
C LYS A 448 -8.45 3.09 -45.47
N LYS A 449 -9.35 3.93 -44.95
CA LYS A 449 -9.01 5.14 -44.19
C LYS A 449 -9.92 5.21 -42.97
N PRO A 450 -9.42 4.85 -41.78
CA PRO A 450 -10.17 5.00 -40.53
C PRO A 450 -10.29 6.47 -40.13
N ASP A 451 -11.41 6.84 -39.56
CA ASP A 451 -11.64 8.17 -38.97
C ASP A 451 -11.13 8.22 -37.53
N ARG A 452 -11.21 7.09 -36.81
CA ARG A 452 -10.70 6.96 -35.44
C ARG A 452 -10.38 5.50 -35.08
N ILE A 453 -9.55 5.35 -34.07
CA ILE A 453 -9.34 4.11 -33.30
C ILE A 453 -10.03 4.30 -31.95
N LEU A 454 -10.79 3.28 -31.54
CA LEU A 454 -11.40 3.22 -30.20
C LEU A 454 -10.80 2.06 -29.45
N LEU A 455 -9.90 2.34 -28.50
CA LEU A 455 -9.20 1.35 -27.68
C LEU A 455 -9.97 1.09 -26.40
N SER A 456 -10.54 -0.08 -26.28
CA SER A 456 -11.20 -0.59 -25.08
C SER A 456 -10.17 -1.23 -24.15
N VAL A 457 -9.99 -0.65 -22.97
CA VAL A 457 -9.22 -1.28 -21.89
C VAL A 457 -10.17 -2.12 -21.06
N MET A 458 -9.94 -3.43 -21.03
CA MET A 458 -10.87 -4.41 -20.47
C MET A 458 -10.60 -4.66 -18.98
N ASP A 459 -11.67 -4.86 -18.21
CA ASP A 459 -11.64 -5.34 -16.83
C ASP A 459 -11.86 -6.86 -16.75
N ALA A 460 -11.54 -7.48 -15.60
CA ALA A 460 -11.93 -8.87 -15.32
C ALA A 460 -13.39 -8.94 -14.84
N THR A 461 -14.11 -10.02 -15.20
CA THR A 461 -15.43 -10.33 -14.61
C THR A 461 -15.31 -10.52 -13.10
N GLY A 462 -16.24 -9.93 -12.32
CA GLY A 462 -16.33 -10.13 -10.88
C GLY A 462 -15.47 -9.23 -10.00
N GLN A 463 -14.69 -8.32 -10.54
CA GLN A 463 -14.10 -7.22 -9.74
C GLN A 463 -15.12 -6.10 -9.47
N SER A 464 -16.25 -6.45 -8.84
CA SER A 464 -17.02 -5.43 -8.12
C SER A 464 -16.18 -5.04 -6.90
N SER A 465 -15.83 -3.76 -6.79
CA SER A 465 -15.36 -3.19 -5.53
C SER A 465 -16.25 -3.73 -4.42
N SER A 466 -15.67 -4.53 -3.51
CA SER A 466 -16.38 -4.96 -2.31
C SER A 466 -16.87 -3.67 -1.64
N ARG A 467 -18.19 -3.48 -1.61
CA ARG A 467 -18.81 -2.46 -0.77
C ARG A 467 -18.24 -2.67 0.62
N SER A 468 -17.55 -1.67 1.17
CA SER A 468 -17.21 -1.65 2.58
C SER A 468 -18.55 -1.76 3.34
N ARG A 469 -18.81 -2.92 3.90
CA ARG A 469 -19.81 -3.04 4.95
C ARG A 469 -19.19 -2.36 6.16
N THR A 470 -19.53 -1.09 6.36
CA THR A 470 -19.33 -0.42 7.64
C THR A 470 -19.98 -1.31 8.69
N GLY A 471 -19.18 -1.75 9.66
CA GLY A 471 -19.65 -2.61 10.73
C GLY A 471 -20.78 -1.97 11.53
N LYS A 472 -21.90 -2.64 11.51
CA LYS A 472 -22.99 -2.77 12.51
C LYS A 472 -24.13 -3.46 11.73
N ASP A 473 -24.13 -4.79 11.71
CA ASP A 473 -25.29 -5.67 11.57
C ASP A 473 -24.82 -7.09 11.19
N ALA A 474 -24.07 -7.70 12.11
CA ALA A 474 -23.72 -9.11 12.04
C ALA A 474 -24.32 -9.83 13.26
N THR A 475 -25.64 -9.71 13.42
CA THR A 475 -26.44 -10.66 14.21
C THR A 475 -27.86 -10.70 13.66
N LEU A 476 -28.32 -11.92 13.34
CA LEU A 476 -29.66 -12.28 12.85
C LEU A 476 -29.86 -12.13 11.34
N ALA A 477 -29.56 -13.20 10.59
CA ALA A 477 -30.49 -13.82 9.61
C ALA A 477 -29.85 -15.07 9.00
N GLN A 478 -29.97 -16.21 9.67
CA GLN A 478 -30.09 -17.47 8.96
C GLN A 478 -31.55 -17.52 8.44
N GLY A 479 -31.70 -17.43 7.15
CA GLY A 479 -33.00 -17.47 6.51
C GLY A 479 -32.84 -17.36 4.99
N SER A 480 -32.94 -18.50 4.34
CA SER A 480 -33.01 -18.72 2.89
C SER A 480 -33.73 -17.64 2.09
N SER A 481 -33.05 -17.09 1.09
CA SER A 481 -33.64 -16.84 -0.23
C SER A 481 -32.51 -16.67 -1.25
N LYS A 482 -32.43 -17.61 -2.19
CA LYS A 482 -31.71 -17.44 -3.46
C LYS A 482 -32.42 -16.33 -4.22
N GLU A 483 -32.00 -15.09 -4.06
CA GLU A 483 -32.34 -14.05 -5.01
C GLU A 483 -31.49 -14.26 -6.26
N ASN A 484 -32.14 -14.70 -7.31
CA ASN A 484 -31.63 -14.69 -8.67
C ASN A 484 -31.22 -13.26 -9.00
N SER A 485 -29.94 -13.01 -9.14
CA SER A 485 -29.45 -11.82 -9.84
C SER A 485 -30.07 -11.85 -11.25
N PRO A 486 -30.71 -10.76 -11.72
CA PRO A 486 -31.26 -10.76 -13.06
C PRO A 486 -30.11 -10.99 -14.05
N ALA A 487 -30.30 -11.96 -14.93
CA ALA A 487 -29.46 -12.19 -16.09
C ALA A 487 -29.18 -10.84 -16.76
N SER A 488 -27.94 -10.62 -17.19
CA SER A 488 -27.49 -9.43 -17.93
C SER A 488 -28.24 -9.35 -19.27
N GLY A 489 -29.50 -8.92 -19.21
CA GLY A 489 -30.33 -8.63 -20.38
C GLY A 489 -30.10 -7.18 -20.81
N ASP A 490 -29.76 -6.99 -22.06
CA ASP A 490 -29.85 -5.75 -22.87
C ASP A 490 -29.54 -4.43 -22.16
N ARG A 491 -28.27 -4.23 -21.74
CA ARG A 491 -27.74 -2.90 -21.42
C ARG A 491 -26.99 -2.37 -22.65
N GLN A 492 -27.66 -1.61 -23.49
CA GLN A 492 -26.97 -0.77 -24.46
C GLN A 492 -26.02 0.17 -23.68
N GLY A 493 -24.71 -0.04 -23.80
CA GLY A 493 -23.69 0.84 -23.21
C GLY A 493 -22.74 0.23 -22.18
N SER A 494 -22.87 -1.07 -21.80
CA SER A 494 -21.87 -1.70 -20.96
C SER A 494 -20.78 -2.34 -21.83
N PHE A 495 -19.52 -2.08 -21.48
CA PHE A 495 -18.38 -2.75 -22.10
C PHE A 495 -18.28 -4.18 -21.56
N PRO A 496 -18.07 -5.17 -22.45
CA PRO A 496 -17.85 -6.54 -22.01
C PRO A 496 -16.53 -6.61 -21.21
N ALA A 497 -16.55 -7.33 -20.11
CA ALA A 497 -15.33 -7.80 -19.48
C ALA A 497 -14.56 -8.71 -20.45
N PHE A 498 -13.29 -9.00 -20.16
CA PHE A 498 -12.45 -9.79 -21.07
C PHE A 498 -13.09 -11.14 -21.41
N GLU A 499 -13.68 -11.83 -20.47
CA GLU A 499 -14.31 -13.15 -20.65
C GLU A 499 -15.54 -13.07 -21.56
N GLU A 500 -16.34 -12.03 -21.42
CA GLU A 500 -17.52 -11.80 -22.28
C GLU A 500 -17.09 -11.40 -23.68
N TRP A 501 -16.10 -10.50 -23.81
CA TRP A 501 -15.49 -10.14 -25.09
C TRP A 501 -14.92 -11.37 -25.81
N LEU A 502 -14.20 -12.23 -25.08
CA LEU A 502 -13.64 -13.46 -25.62
C LEU A 502 -14.75 -14.37 -26.17
N ALA A 503 -15.80 -14.61 -25.38
CA ALA A 503 -16.93 -15.43 -25.80
C ALA A 503 -17.61 -14.89 -27.07
N ILE A 504 -17.74 -13.58 -27.21
CA ILE A 504 -18.28 -12.91 -28.39
C ILE A 504 -17.36 -13.14 -29.62
N MET A 505 -16.08 -12.89 -29.47
CA MET A 505 -15.12 -12.96 -30.58
C MET A 505 -14.84 -14.40 -31.01
N GLU A 506 -14.89 -15.38 -30.10
CA GLU A 506 -14.72 -16.80 -30.41
C GLU A 506 -15.80 -17.34 -31.35
N THR A 507 -16.97 -16.73 -31.44
CA THR A 507 -18.02 -17.16 -32.36
C THR A 507 -17.56 -17.13 -33.82
N ALA A 508 -16.66 -16.19 -34.16
CA ALA A 508 -16.12 -16.06 -35.51
C ALA A 508 -14.63 -16.47 -35.58
N PHE A 509 -13.86 -16.35 -34.50
CA PHE A 509 -12.41 -16.51 -34.49
C PHE A 509 -11.90 -17.56 -33.47
N PRO A 510 -12.49 -18.77 -33.38
CA PRO A 510 -12.18 -19.71 -32.30
C PRO A 510 -10.74 -20.26 -32.36
N LYS A 511 -10.13 -20.34 -33.54
CA LYS A 511 -8.76 -20.82 -33.70
C LYS A 511 -7.73 -19.78 -33.25
N GLU A 512 -8.00 -18.53 -33.53
CA GLU A 512 -7.14 -17.38 -33.22
C GLU A 512 -7.08 -17.08 -31.74
N LEU A 513 -8.14 -17.43 -30.98
CA LEU A 513 -8.31 -17.12 -29.54
C LEU A 513 -8.12 -18.35 -28.63
N THR A 514 -7.48 -19.39 -29.13
CA THR A 514 -7.25 -20.65 -28.39
C THR A 514 -6.38 -20.41 -27.14
N GLU A 515 -5.32 -19.56 -27.24
CA GLU A 515 -4.43 -19.24 -26.12
C GLU A 515 -5.17 -18.53 -25.01
N GLU A 516 -6.05 -17.56 -25.35
CA GLU A 516 -6.87 -16.78 -24.42
C GLU A 516 -7.84 -17.66 -23.65
N ARG A 517 -8.53 -18.56 -24.36
CA ARG A 517 -9.45 -19.52 -23.75
C ARG A 517 -8.74 -20.46 -22.78
N MET A 518 -7.57 -20.98 -23.15
CA MET A 518 -6.78 -21.83 -22.27
C MET A 518 -6.32 -21.09 -21.02
N ALA A 519 -5.94 -19.80 -21.17
CA ALA A 519 -5.45 -19.00 -20.06
C ALA A 519 -6.51 -18.76 -18.97
N ILE A 520 -7.79 -18.57 -19.37
CA ILE A 520 -8.87 -18.29 -18.42
C ILE A 520 -9.66 -19.54 -17.99
N GLY A 521 -9.43 -20.70 -18.61
CA GLY A 521 -10.11 -21.96 -18.27
C GLY A 521 -11.62 -21.96 -18.50
N ALA A 522 -12.14 -21.08 -19.39
CA ALA A 522 -13.58 -20.90 -19.57
C ALA A 522 -14.21 -22.05 -20.40
N SER A 523 -15.34 -22.55 -19.90
CA SER A 523 -16.30 -23.33 -20.67
C SER A 523 -17.63 -22.56 -20.76
N THR A 524 -18.11 -22.31 -21.98
CA THR A 524 -19.40 -21.66 -22.20
C THR A 524 -20.51 -22.69 -22.35
N ASN A 525 -21.64 -22.45 -21.69
CA ASN A 525 -22.84 -23.26 -21.89
C ASN A 525 -23.58 -22.89 -23.19
N GLN A 526 -24.59 -23.66 -23.59
CA GLN A 526 -25.26 -23.47 -24.87
C GLN A 526 -26.04 -22.15 -24.97
N SER A 527 -26.63 -21.65 -23.88
CA SER A 527 -27.34 -20.36 -23.85
C SER A 527 -26.39 -19.18 -24.00
N GLU A 528 -25.23 -19.24 -23.37
CA GLU A 528 -24.17 -18.24 -23.52
C GLU A 528 -23.64 -18.17 -24.95
N ARG A 529 -23.50 -19.32 -25.63
CA ARG A 529 -23.06 -19.35 -27.05
C ARG A 529 -24.05 -18.66 -27.98
N VAL A 530 -25.36 -18.88 -27.79
CA VAL A 530 -26.40 -18.21 -28.60
C VAL A 530 -26.37 -16.70 -28.38
N HIS A 531 -26.27 -16.27 -27.12
CA HIS A 531 -26.16 -14.85 -26.78
C HIS A 531 -24.91 -14.21 -27.39
N SER A 532 -23.75 -14.85 -27.25
CA SER A 532 -22.47 -14.37 -27.81
C SER A 532 -22.51 -14.25 -29.34
N ALA A 533 -23.17 -15.18 -30.03
CA ALA A 533 -23.37 -15.11 -31.47
C ALA A 533 -24.22 -13.89 -31.90
N GLN A 534 -25.31 -13.61 -31.17
CA GLN A 534 -26.11 -12.43 -31.41
C GLN A 534 -25.34 -11.12 -31.16
N CYS A 535 -24.52 -11.08 -30.08
CA CYS A 535 -23.66 -9.96 -29.76
C CYS A 535 -22.59 -9.76 -30.85
N PHE A 536 -21.99 -10.85 -31.37
CA PHE A 536 -21.03 -10.76 -32.48
C PHE A 536 -21.70 -10.18 -33.73
N GLU A 537 -22.91 -10.60 -34.09
CA GLU A 537 -23.60 -10.07 -35.27
C GLU A 537 -23.93 -8.57 -35.12
N ARG A 538 -24.34 -8.12 -33.93
CA ARG A 538 -24.50 -6.68 -33.63
C ARG A 538 -23.18 -5.92 -33.75
N PHE A 539 -22.11 -6.46 -33.20
CA PHE A 539 -20.75 -5.90 -33.31
C PHE A 539 -20.31 -5.81 -34.78
N ARG A 540 -20.47 -6.90 -35.55
CA ARG A 540 -20.15 -6.94 -36.97
C ARG A 540 -20.95 -5.89 -37.76
N ALA A 541 -22.26 -5.77 -37.51
CA ALA A 541 -23.11 -4.79 -38.15
C ALA A 541 -22.65 -3.35 -37.85
N SER A 542 -22.25 -3.06 -36.61
CA SER A 542 -21.71 -1.74 -36.26
C SER A 542 -20.42 -1.40 -36.99
N LEU A 543 -19.54 -2.38 -37.25
CA LEU A 543 -18.32 -2.18 -38.02
C LEU A 543 -18.58 -1.87 -39.50
N GLN A 544 -19.69 -2.37 -40.08
CA GLN A 544 -20.03 -2.09 -41.47
C GLN A 544 -20.50 -0.63 -41.69
N THR A 545 -21.10 -0.02 -40.70
CA THR A 545 -21.71 1.31 -40.80
C THR A 545 -20.76 2.47 -40.44
N ASN A 546 -19.63 2.20 -39.77
CA ASN A 546 -18.71 3.23 -39.33
C ASN A 546 -17.29 3.00 -39.89
N LYS A 547 -16.44 4.03 -39.77
CA LYS A 547 -15.02 3.98 -40.16
C LYS A 547 -14.08 3.88 -38.94
N THR A 548 -14.53 3.25 -37.86
CA THR A 548 -13.79 3.09 -36.62
C THR A 548 -13.05 1.75 -36.63
N ILE A 549 -11.80 1.75 -36.19
CA ILE A 549 -11.10 0.54 -35.78
C ILE A 549 -11.43 0.33 -34.29
N MET A 550 -12.06 -0.79 -33.99
CA MET A 550 -12.23 -1.22 -32.59
C MET A 550 -10.99 -1.97 -32.16
N ALA A 551 -10.41 -1.54 -31.08
CA ALA A 551 -9.22 -2.14 -30.51
C ALA A 551 -9.45 -2.54 -29.04
N PHE A 552 -8.72 -3.57 -28.59
CA PHE A 552 -8.93 -4.14 -27.26
C PHE A 552 -7.60 -4.51 -26.65
N ILE A 553 -7.49 -4.25 -25.32
CA ILE A 553 -6.36 -4.69 -24.52
C ILE A 553 -6.84 -5.20 -23.16
N ALA A 554 -6.26 -6.34 -22.74
CA ALA A 554 -6.32 -6.80 -21.37
C ALA A 554 -4.99 -6.45 -20.69
N PRO A 555 -4.96 -5.50 -19.72
CA PRO A 555 -3.74 -5.19 -18.98
C PRO A 555 -3.31 -6.36 -18.10
N ARG A 556 -2.12 -6.22 -17.46
CA ARG A 556 -1.56 -7.29 -16.60
C ARG A 556 -2.56 -7.82 -15.58
N GLY A 557 -2.54 -9.14 -15.39
CA GLY A 557 -3.45 -9.86 -14.49
C GLY A 557 -4.81 -10.16 -15.08
N ILE A 558 -5.05 -9.84 -16.35
CA ILE A 558 -6.29 -10.08 -17.07
C ILE A 558 -5.98 -10.87 -18.36
N GLY A 559 -6.87 -11.74 -18.77
CA GLY A 559 -6.74 -12.51 -20.02
C GLY A 559 -5.50 -13.40 -20.04
N LEU A 560 -4.66 -13.28 -21.07
CA LEU A 560 -3.43 -14.07 -21.24
C LEU A 560 -2.44 -13.94 -20.07
N THR A 561 -2.52 -12.84 -19.32
CA THR A 561 -1.63 -12.60 -18.20
C THR A 561 -2.28 -12.88 -16.84
N THR A 562 -3.43 -13.52 -16.85
CA THR A 562 -4.12 -13.96 -15.64
C THR A 562 -3.19 -14.80 -14.75
N TRP A 563 -3.29 -14.59 -13.45
CA TRP A 563 -2.57 -15.36 -12.44
C TRP A 563 -3.57 -16.08 -11.53
N ASN A 564 -3.10 -16.63 -10.41
CA ASN A 564 -3.91 -17.42 -9.49
C ASN A 564 -5.30 -16.81 -9.24
N PRO A 565 -6.42 -17.51 -9.51
CA PRO A 565 -7.79 -17.00 -9.35
C PRO A 565 -8.26 -16.95 -7.89
N ASP A 566 -7.54 -17.56 -6.96
CA ASP A 566 -7.88 -17.53 -5.53
C ASP A 566 -7.89 -16.10 -5.00
N ALA A 567 -9.01 -15.67 -4.42
CA ALA A 567 -9.21 -14.30 -3.95
C ALA A 567 -8.17 -13.88 -2.87
N ARG A 568 -7.75 -14.80 -2.00
CA ARG A 568 -6.74 -14.50 -0.98
C ARG A 568 -5.38 -14.29 -1.62
N LYS A 569 -5.03 -15.10 -2.63
CA LYS A 569 -3.78 -14.92 -3.39
C LYS A 569 -3.78 -13.63 -4.20
N GLN A 570 -4.91 -13.22 -4.76
CA GLN A 570 -5.04 -11.91 -5.44
C GLN A 570 -4.72 -10.75 -4.48
N VAL A 571 -5.25 -10.79 -3.25
CA VAL A 571 -4.93 -9.81 -2.20
C VAL A 571 -3.41 -9.78 -1.93
N GLN A 572 -2.77 -10.94 -1.78
CA GLN A 572 -1.35 -11.01 -1.48
C GLN A 572 -0.48 -10.53 -2.67
N ILE A 573 -0.91 -10.80 -3.89
CA ILE A 573 -0.25 -10.27 -5.10
C ILE A 573 -0.31 -8.72 -5.10
N ARG A 574 -1.45 -8.11 -4.79
CA ARG A 574 -1.56 -6.64 -4.67
C ARG A 574 -0.62 -6.10 -3.60
N ARG A 575 -0.50 -6.75 -2.44
CA ARG A 575 0.43 -6.35 -1.37
C ARG A 575 1.90 -6.41 -1.82
N ARG A 576 2.28 -7.39 -2.66
CA ARG A 576 3.65 -7.44 -3.22
C ARG A 576 3.95 -6.25 -4.12
N PHE A 577 2.99 -5.78 -4.93
CA PHE A 577 3.15 -4.53 -5.69
C PHE A 577 3.37 -3.34 -4.75
N MET A 578 2.56 -3.22 -3.69
CA MET A 578 2.66 -2.14 -2.71
C MET A 578 4.06 -2.07 -2.07
N LEU A 579 4.62 -3.21 -1.68
CA LEU A 579 5.97 -3.29 -1.09
C LEU A 579 7.08 -2.84 -2.06
N LEU A 580 6.84 -2.94 -3.37
CA LEU A 580 7.76 -2.45 -4.41
C LEU A 580 7.55 -0.98 -4.78
N GLY A 581 6.75 -0.24 -4.03
CA GLY A 581 6.43 1.16 -4.34
C GLY A 581 5.53 1.31 -5.57
N GLN A 582 4.65 0.35 -5.79
CA GLN A 582 3.72 0.28 -6.91
C GLN A 582 2.31 -0.05 -6.40
N THR A 583 1.30 0.13 -7.23
CA THR A 583 0.02 -0.57 -7.07
C THR A 583 -0.30 -1.32 -8.36
N LEU A 584 -1.10 -2.37 -8.27
CA LEU A 584 -1.52 -3.09 -9.48
C LEU A 584 -2.22 -2.13 -10.46
N ALA A 585 -3.08 -1.26 -9.95
CA ALA A 585 -3.80 -0.28 -10.75
C ALA A 585 -2.85 0.73 -11.42
N SER A 586 -1.84 1.26 -10.70
CA SER A 586 -0.86 2.17 -11.30
C SER A 586 -0.05 1.52 -12.43
N MET A 587 0.21 0.21 -12.30
CA MET A 587 0.91 -0.54 -13.34
C MET A 587 0.01 -0.88 -14.54
N ARG A 588 -1.31 -0.96 -14.36
CA ARG A 588 -2.29 -1.06 -15.46
C ARG A 588 -2.41 0.27 -16.23
N VAL A 589 -2.27 1.42 -15.57
CA VAL A 589 -2.10 2.71 -16.26
C VAL A 589 -0.86 2.69 -17.17
N TRP A 590 0.26 2.16 -16.68
CA TRP A 590 1.46 1.96 -17.49
C TRP A 590 1.19 1.07 -18.70
N ASP A 591 0.49 -0.06 -18.53
CA ASP A 591 0.15 -0.98 -19.64
C ASP A 591 -0.70 -0.29 -20.70
N THR A 592 -1.67 0.53 -20.29
CA THR A 592 -2.49 1.33 -21.22
C THR A 592 -1.64 2.32 -22.02
N ARG A 593 -0.71 3.02 -21.38
CA ARG A 593 0.25 3.91 -22.06
C ARG A 593 1.08 3.15 -23.11
N ARG A 594 1.58 1.98 -22.73
CA ARG A 594 2.38 1.14 -23.64
C ARG A 594 1.56 0.63 -24.82
N ALA A 595 0.27 0.32 -24.63
CA ALA A 595 -0.63 -0.02 -25.73
C ALA A 595 -0.83 1.13 -26.69
N VAL A 596 -1.01 2.38 -26.18
CA VAL A 596 -1.07 3.57 -27.04
C VAL A 596 0.21 3.72 -27.87
N GLN A 597 1.38 3.53 -27.30
CA GLN A 597 2.67 3.57 -27.99
C GLN A 597 2.77 2.47 -29.05
N ALA A 598 2.35 1.23 -28.70
CA ALA A 598 2.32 0.12 -29.65
C ALA A 598 1.46 0.41 -30.87
N PHE A 599 0.30 1.06 -30.69
CA PHE A 599 -0.51 1.52 -31.80
C PHE A 599 0.23 2.43 -32.75
N ARG A 600 1.01 3.36 -32.24
CA ARG A 600 1.78 4.33 -33.04
C ARG A 600 2.86 3.68 -33.89
N GLU A 601 3.30 2.47 -33.53
CA GLU A 601 4.25 1.68 -34.32
C GLU A 601 3.59 0.80 -35.40
N ILE A 602 2.27 0.55 -35.32
CA ILE A 602 1.56 -0.20 -36.37
C ILE A 602 1.47 0.66 -37.64
N LYS A 603 1.90 0.09 -38.76
CA LYS A 603 1.89 0.79 -40.06
C LYS A 603 0.50 1.33 -40.40
N GLY A 604 0.43 2.63 -40.69
CA GLY A 604 -0.81 3.32 -41.07
C GLY A 604 -1.71 3.74 -39.90
N MET A 605 -1.30 3.52 -38.64
CA MET A 605 -2.10 3.88 -37.45
C MET A 605 -1.59 5.13 -36.72
N LYS A 606 -0.38 5.59 -37.03
CA LYS A 606 0.30 6.68 -36.32
C LYS A 606 -0.53 7.96 -36.19
N ASP A 607 -1.16 8.38 -37.28
CA ASP A 607 -1.87 9.67 -37.37
C ASP A 607 -3.39 9.53 -37.23
N VAL A 608 -3.90 8.33 -36.96
CA VAL A 608 -5.34 8.11 -36.73
C VAL A 608 -5.70 8.58 -35.33
N PRO A 609 -6.77 9.41 -35.16
CA PRO A 609 -7.22 9.84 -33.84
C PRO A 609 -7.53 8.64 -32.95
N LEU A 610 -6.86 8.56 -31.80
CA LEU A 610 -7.00 7.48 -30.84
C LEU A 610 -7.86 7.93 -29.65
N TRP A 611 -8.92 7.19 -29.40
CA TRP A 611 -9.80 7.34 -28.24
C TRP A 611 -9.62 6.14 -27.30
N LEU A 612 -9.58 6.40 -25.99
CA LEU A 612 -9.60 5.35 -24.97
C LEU A 612 -11.01 5.24 -24.42
N GLN A 613 -11.46 4.01 -24.22
CA GLN A 613 -12.71 3.77 -23.53
C GLN A 613 -12.55 2.72 -22.43
N GLY A 614 -13.31 2.85 -21.35
CA GLY A 614 -13.24 1.93 -20.22
C GLY A 614 -14.36 2.19 -19.24
N GLN A 615 -14.56 1.23 -18.35
CA GLN A 615 -15.60 1.29 -17.33
C GLN A 615 -14.97 1.16 -15.95
N ARG A 616 -15.50 1.86 -14.94
CA ARG A 616 -15.10 1.77 -13.54
C ARG A 616 -13.58 1.95 -13.34
N GLU A 617 -12.88 0.91 -12.91
CA GLU A 617 -11.43 0.96 -12.70
C GLU A 617 -10.65 1.27 -13.99
N ALA A 618 -11.02 0.63 -15.10
CA ALA A 618 -10.40 0.90 -16.39
C ALA A 618 -10.65 2.34 -16.87
N ALA A 619 -11.80 2.95 -16.56
CA ALA A 619 -12.07 4.35 -16.86
C ALA A 619 -11.07 5.29 -16.15
N ILE A 620 -10.80 5.08 -14.86
CA ILE A 620 -9.78 5.87 -14.15
C ILE A 620 -8.38 5.60 -14.70
N ASN A 621 -8.03 4.33 -14.99
CA ASN A 621 -6.72 4.01 -15.57
C ASN A 621 -6.52 4.72 -16.93
N ASN A 622 -7.55 4.78 -17.76
CA ASN A 622 -7.54 5.53 -19.03
C ASN A 622 -7.38 7.04 -18.83
N LEU A 623 -8.10 7.59 -17.85
CA LEU A 623 -7.99 8.99 -17.47
C LEU A 623 -6.54 9.35 -17.14
N TYR A 624 -5.91 8.59 -16.25
CA TYR A 624 -4.51 8.84 -15.87
C TYR A 624 -3.52 8.52 -17.00
N ALA A 625 -3.79 7.53 -17.84
CA ALA A 625 -2.97 7.28 -19.02
C ALA A 625 -2.94 8.51 -19.95
N ALA A 626 -4.08 9.19 -20.14
CA ALA A 626 -4.18 10.40 -20.97
C ALA A 626 -3.42 11.60 -20.38
N LEU A 627 -3.24 11.65 -19.04
CA LEU A 627 -2.45 12.72 -18.43
C LEU A 627 -0.95 12.61 -18.77
N PHE A 628 -0.45 11.38 -18.99
CA PHE A 628 0.97 11.12 -19.19
C PHE A 628 1.34 10.66 -20.60
N GLU A 629 0.37 10.36 -21.45
CA GLU A 629 0.62 9.92 -22.82
C GLU A 629 0.06 10.93 -23.83
N PRO A 630 0.90 11.56 -24.66
CA PRO A 630 0.44 12.53 -25.64
C PRO A 630 -0.28 11.87 -26.81
N GLY A 631 -1.10 12.66 -27.50
CA GLY A 631 -1.74 12.25 -28.75
C GLY A 631 -2.97 11.36 -28.60
N ILE A 632 -3.55 11.28 -27.41
CA ILE A 632 -4.89 10.73 -27.18
C ILE A 632 -5.90 11.82 -27.58
N ALA A 633 -6.81 11.50 -28.50
CA ALA A 633 -7.80 12.45 -29.02
C ALA A 633 -9.03 12.59 -28.12
N GLY A 634 -9.35 11.54 -27.37
CA GLY A 634 -10.49 11.59 -26.44
C GLY A 634 -10.63 10.37 -25.54
N LEU A 635 -11.50 10.51 -24.56
CA LEU A 635 -11.84 9.51 -23.56
C LEU A 635 -13.35 9.27 -23.55
N GLU A 636 -13.76 8.02 -23.54
CA GLU A 636 -15.15 7.58 -23.29
C GLU A 636 -15.16 6.77 -21.97
N LEU A 637 -15.63 7.41 -20.89
CA LEU A 637 -15.51 6.90 -19.52
C LEU A 637 -16.89 6.53 -18.97
N TYR A 638 -17.09 5.26 -18.66
CA TYR A 638 -18.36 4.72 -18.18
C TYR A 638 -18.29 4.45 -16.68
N GLN A 639 -19.29 4.91 -15.93
CA GLN A 639 -19.37 4.72 -14.48
C GLN A 639 -18.04 5.07 -13.79
N LEU A 640 -17.50 6.24 -14.12
CA LEU A 640 -16.23 6.73 -13.59
C LEU A 640 -16.35 6.98 -12.09
N PRO A 641 -15.57 6.30 -11.21
CA PRO A 641 -15.56 6.59 -9.78
C PRO A 641 -15.16 8.04 -9.52
N LYS A 642 -15.84 8.71 -8.59
CA LYS A 642 -15.64 10.14 -8.30
C LYS A 642 -14.49 10.40 -7.33
N SER A 643 -13.99 9.36 -6.69
CA SER A 643 -12.89 9.44 -5.73
C SER A 643 -12.04 8.18 -5.71
N HIS A 644 -10.75 8.33 -5.38
CA HIS A 644 -9.84 7.23 -5.08
C HIS A 644 -10.10 6.55 -3.74
N GLU A 645 -11.09 6.98 -2.98
CA GLU A 645 -11.62 6.21 -1.84
C GLU A 645 -12.48 5.02 -2.31
N THR A 646 -13.09 5.11 -3.47
CA THR A 646 -13.96 4.08 -4.06
C THR A 646 -13.44 3.52 -5.38
N GLY A 647 -12.44 4.15 -5.96
CA GLY A 647 -11.78 3.76 -7.22
C GLY A 647 -10.50 2.94 -6.99
N PRO A 648 -9.70 2.77 -8.05
CA PRO A 648 -8.42 2.10 -7.96
C PRO A 648 -7.44 2.86 -7.07
N ASP A 649 -6.59 2.10 -6.38
CA ASP A 649 -5.57 2.66 -5.51
C ASP A 649 -4.31 3.06 -6.28
N TYR A 650 -3.88 4.31 -6.11
CA TYR A 650 -2.54 4.80 -6.48
C TYR A 650 -1.90 5.39 -5.23
N LEU A 651 -0.61 5.08 -4.99
CA LEU A 651 0.07 5.54 -3.77
C LEU A 651 -0.06 7.06 -3.61
N ASN A 652 -0.50 7.51 -2.46
CA ASN A 652 -0.57 8.93 -2.07
C ASN A 652 -1.46 9.84 -2.95
N VAL A 653 -2.22 9.34 -3.90
CA VAL A 653 -2.94 10.18 -4.87
C VAL A 653 -3.88 11.18 -4.19
N LEU A 654 -4.59 10.78 -3.12
CA LEU A 654 -5.49 11.66 -2.36
C LEU A 654 -4.77 12.77 -1.57
N ARG A 655 -3.45 12.71 -1.47
CA ARG A 655 -2.63 13.80 -0.92
C ARG A 655 -2.25 14.84 -1.99
N VAL A 656 -2.51 14.55 -3.25
CA VAL A 656 -2.18 15.40 -4.40
C VAL A 656 -3.45 15.98 -5.00
N LEU A 657 -4.38 15.12 -5.38
CA LEU A 657 -5.67 15.48 -6.00
C LEU A 657 -6.64 14.29 -5.93
N ASP A 658 -7.88 14.49 -6.41
CA ASP A 658 -8.84 13.40 -6.60
C ASP A 658 -9.35 13.39 -8.06
N VAL A 659 -10.25 12.49 -8.40
CA VAL A 659 -10.69 12.22 -9.78
C VAL A 659 -11.24 13.46 -10.50
N PRO A 660 -12.05 14.36 -9.90
CA PRO A 660 -12.55 15.54 -10.60
C PRO A 660 -11.44 16.48 -11.12
N GLN A 661 -10.32 16.60 -10.38
CA GLN A 661 -9.18 17.39 -10.82
C GLN A 661 -8.43 16.72 -11.98
N ALA A 662 -8.31 15.39 -11.95
CA ALA A 662 -7.73 14.62 -13.06
C ALA A 662 -8.58 14.74 -14.33
N VAL A 663 -9.91 14.76 -14.21
CA VAL A 663 -10.84 15.03 -15.34
C VAL A 663 -10.59 16.40 -15.94
N ALA A 664 -10.46 17.45 -15.12
CA ALA A 664 -10.16 18.80 -15.62
C ALA A 664 -8.81 18.84 -16.38
N MET A 665 -7.78 18.16 -15.85
CA MET A 665 -6.47 18.08 -16.51
C MET A 665 -6.53 17.33 -17.86
N ALA A 666 -7.35 16.29 -17.96
CA ALA A 666 -7.54 15.56 -19.22
C ALA A 666 -8.36 16.39 -20.23
N ALA A 667 -9.42 17.07 -19.79
CA ALA A 667 -10.27 17.89 -20.63
C ALA A 667 -9.52 19.06 -21.29
N GLU A 668 -8.49 19.61 -20.66
CA GLU A 668 -7.59 20.59 -21.31
C GLU A 668 -6.90 20.02 -22.55
N ARG A 669 -6.64 18.70 -22.58
CA ARG A 669 -5.77 18.06 -23.59
C ARG A 669 -6.52 17.28 -24.67
N CYS A 670 -7.69 16.76 -24.34
CA CYS A 670 -8.48 15.91 -25.22
C CYS A 670 -9.98 16.00 -24.86
N SER A 671 -10.85 15.50 -25.72
CA SER A 671 -12.28 15.42 -25.41
C SER A 671 -12.52 14.36 -24.31
N VAL A 672 -13.24 14.71 -23.26
CA VAL A 672 -13.61 13.80 -22.16
C VAL A 672 -15.12 13.64 -22.09
N ARG A 673 -15.59 12.43 -22.33
CA ARG A 673 -17.01 12.07 -22.25
C ARG A 673 -17.23 11.12 -21.10
N ILE A 674 -18.01 11.54 -20.11
CA ILE A 674 -18.40 10.71 -18.97
C ILE A 674 -19.85 10.28 -19.14
N GLN A 675 -20.10 8.98 -19.03
CA GLN A 675 -21.43 8.41 -19.03
C GLN A 675 -21.67 7.74 -17.67
N ASP A 676 -22.60 8.29 -16.90
CA ASP A 676 -22.91 7.82 -15.55
C ASP A 676 -24.41 7.88 -15.25
N THR A 677 -24.86 7.19 -14.21
CA THR A 677 -26.21 7.27 -13.65
C THR A 677 -26.38 8.46 -12.71
N ASP A 678 -25.29 9.00 -12.19
CA ASP A 678 -25.23 10.16 -11.28
C ASP A 678 -24.31 11.24 -11.85
N GLU A 679 -24.88 12.36 -12.23
CA GLU A 679 -24.20 13.50 -12.86
C GLU A 679 -23.51 14.45 -11.85
N HIS A 680 -23.69 14.25 -10.54
CA HIS A 680 -23.09 15.12 -9.52
C HIS A 680 -21.59 14.88 -9.33
N GLY A 681 -20.88 15.87 -8.79
CA GLY A 681 -19.48 15.77 -8.37
C GLY A 681 -18.44 16.18 -9.41
N TRP A 682 -18.87 16.61 -10.61
CA TRP A 682 -17.98 17.04 -11.69
C TRP A 682 -17.85 18.57 -11.81
N ASP A 683 -18.41 19.31 -10.83
CA ASP A 683 -18.48 20.79 -10.82
C ASP A 683 -17.11 21.45 -11.00
N PHE A 684 -16.02 20.85 -10.49
CA PHE A 684 -14.69 21.43 -10.63
C PHE A 684 -14.23 21.44 -12.08
N ALA A 685 -14.40 20.34 -12.83
CA ALA A 685 -14.01 20.27 -14.24
C ALA A 685 -14.81 21.24 -15.10
N ALA A 686 -16.14 21.29 -14.92
CA ALA A 686 -17.02 22.21 -15.62
C ALA A 686 -16.71 23.69 -15.29
N ALA A 687 -16.40 23.99 -14.04
CA ALA A 687 -16.05 25.35 -13.63
C ALA A 687 -14.69 25.81 -14.20
N VAL A 688 -13.70 24.92 -14.29
CA VAL A 688 -12.40 25.21 -14.93
C VAL A 688 -12.58 25.41 -16.42
N GLU A 689 -13.32 24.53 -17.11
CA GLU A 689 -13.66 24.67 -18.55
C GLU A 689 -14.29 26.03 -18.84
N THR A 690 -15.35 26.39 -18.11
CA THR A 690 -16.05 27.67 -18.26
C THR A 690 -15.11 28.84 -17.98
N LYS A 691 -14.34 28.81 -16.90
CA LYS A 691 -13.45 29.91 -16.48
C LYS A 691 -12.33 30.16 -17.47
N LEU A 692 -11.78 29.11 -18.05
CA LEU A 692 -10.66 29.20 -18.98
C LEU A 692 -11.09 29.29 -20.46
N GLY A 693 -12.40 29.27 -20.73
CA GLY A 693 -12.96 29.41 -22.07
C GLY A 693 -12.55 28.28 -23.02
N TRP A 694 -12.50 27.03 -22.52
CA TRP A 694 -12.24 25.88 -23.38
C TRP A 694 -13.41 25.64 -24.35
N LYS A 695 -13.18 24.84 -25.38
CA LYS A 695 -14.26 24.52 -26.34
C LYS A 695 -15.37 23.74 -25.65
N GLU A 696 -16.61 24.04 -25.89
CA GLU A 696 -17.81 23.40 -25.29
C GLU A 696 -17.85 21.87 -25.42
N SER A 697 -17.09 21.26 -26.31
CA SER A 697 -17.04 19.81 -26.51
C SER A 697 -15.86 19.12 -25.83
N GLN A 698 -15.09 19.83 -25.00
CA GLN A 698 -13.93 19.23 -24.32
C GLN A 698 -14.34 18.38 -23.11
N PHE A 699 -15.38 18.78 -22.40
CA PHE A 699 -15.96 18.01 -21.30
C PHE A 699 -17.46 17.81 -21.52
N GLU A 700 -17.90 16.57 -21.66
CA GLU A 700 -19.30 16.19 -21.84
C GLU A 700 -19.73 15.21 -20.76
N LEU A 701 -20.85 15.46 -20.11
CA LEU A 701 -21.49 14.58 -19.16
C LEU A 701 -22.85 14.15 -19.73
N SER A 702 -23.12 12.87 -19.76
CA SER A 702 -24.38 12.32 -20.27
C SER A 702 -24.86 11.14 -19.43
N PRO A 703 -26.19 10.95 -19.31
CA PRO A 703 -26.73 9.80 -18.63
C PRO A 703 -26.33 8.50 -19.33
N LEU A 704 -26.15 7.45 -18.56
CA LEU A 704 -25.87 6.11 -19.11
C LEU A 704 -27.06 5.66 -19.95
N ALA A 705 -26.86 5.29 -21.21
CA ALA A 705 -27.91 4.84 -22.09
C ALA A 705 -28.65 3.63 -21.49
N GLY A 706 -29.96 3.73 -21.29
CA GLY A 706 -30.82 2.70 -20.68
C GLY A 706 -31.17 2.92 -19.19
N ALA A 707 -30.79 4.05 -18.59
CA ALA A 707 -31.15 4.43 -17.22
C ALA A 707 -32.48 5.19 -17.11
N LYS A 708 -33.46 4.87 -17.96
CA LYS A 708 -34.83 5.37 -17.83
C LYS A 708 -35.78 4.26 -17.38
#